data_05daac210c7eb7637620f4d5014216b7
#
_entry.id   05daac210c7eb7637620f4d5014216b7
#
_cell.length_a   1.000
_cell.length_b   1.000
_cell.length_c   1.000
_cell.angle_alpha   90.00
_cell.angle_beta   90.00
_cell.angle_gamma   90.00
#
_symmetry.space_group_name_H-M   'P 1'
#
loop_
_entity.id
_entity.type
_entity.pdbx_description
1 polymer ?
#
loop_
_entity_poly.entity_id
_entity_poly.type
_entity_poly.pdbx_seq_one_letter_code
_entity_poly.pdbx_strand_id
1 'polypeptide(L)'
;MKTYKTIDNTTLFQFEFTDRKKEQEILQNFLDNHYSKVLWIYGKSGTGKTFFVQNCIKQCNVIYVENKKNNEAGSCILNLIKELQSLSQNSFWDFIHNHFQSIKAVVQDIPALKQLTDSNFLQYALSKNFYFVDKTNQFNDLATILQQYINHVLNEASLVFIIDNFDQCDENSVDILLNFAKCNINNKRRKFIFISTDNENDLSENETKLEKEIPCKNLPISAIPNEDYFINMLPTAFDISNLREKDINRIYEVCQGLPEKLQDLLLNLNKANAIEYSNEKISFNLSIMEKYILSNGVADLEISKFTTIEQCVLLVVICVGVPLYTDLLFILTQNLYKELFGFSVSETKFQDALQEMLPKPLKVNFNTSGNKIYTDHDLTFGAALLFFDEKNMYKMSCDIIYRYLEQNMPERFKVCFSESSQKEIFANLSYNAQCSSWILLNLECGKYFYKKGNYIQATKYFNRFLNSMDLVSEEYKLYFAIANYEVGLYRNAYIILLQISDQTVTEDYTYYIYAGKILNMNGKYELAEEDLKKAVELSEENSDDQMYAKYMLHIILTQIPGRWNDAATIYKSLIQFIRKAYSDHNDSDFYKPCNARILKCCYNFYFNQDALTLMEMAEMIADNFQMVTEKAFILNNKGFEYIRQNDNQKGMECFKESYDILIKTKQHEAAYALNNIGICQMFDGNYNGAILSFKEALLYQKSYYLQLTTHTMLMQCYSLTNNDKQEELEKELKKWVDEHPNDDPAIIRKICMNLSIYSKQNQMPLEAKYYLNKIIENAETTSSEYRALKLRKELYNMDIEIDKNYVFIDSKYFKELLFDPWFITLSHD
;
A
#
# COMPACT_ATOMS: atom_id res chain seq x y z
N MET A 1 4.11 42.05 4.90
CA MET A 1 5.50 41.70 5.25
C MET A 1 5.62 40.18 5.23
N LYS A 2 6.25 39.62 4.22
CA LYS A 2 6.46 38.15 4.16
C LYS A 2 7.55 37.81 5.16
N THR A 3 7.17 37.16 6.25
CA THR A 3 8.09 36.84 7.34
C THR A 3 8.94 35.63 7.02
N TYR A 4 10.24 35.83 7.04
CA TYR A 4 11.22 34.74 7.00
C TYR A 4 11.26 34.08 8.37
N LYS A 5 11.13 32.76 8.42
CA LYS A 5 11.51 32.01 9.60
C LYS A 5 12.99 31.63 9.47
N THR A 6 13.83 32.23 10.27
CA THR A 6 15.19 31.72 10.52
C THR A 6 15.07 30.55 11.49
N ILE A 7 15.32 29.36 11.00
CA ILE A 7 15.52 28.18 11.85
C ILE A 7 17.01 27.85 11.68
N ASP A 8 17.78 27.93 12.76
CA ASP A 8 19.20 27.54 12.82
C ASP A 8 20.10 28.15 11.72
N ASN A 9 20.05 29.49 11.57
CA ASN A 9 20.80 30.26 10.56
C ASN A 9 20.48 29.97 9.10
N THR A 10 19.47 29.19 8.78
CA THR A 10 18.98 28.99 7.40
C THR A 10 17.73 29.81 7.14
N THR A 11 17.77 30.68 6.12
CA THR A 11 16.60 31.44 5.66
C THR A 11 15.75 30.54 4.77
N LEU A 12 14.57 30.14 5.23
CA LEU A 12 13.60 29.38 4.44
C LEU A 12 12.65 30.35 3.72
N PHE A 13 12.46 30.18 2.43
CA PHE A 13 11.48 30.93 1.67
C PHE A 13 10.09 30.37 1.92
N GLN A 14 9.14 31.22 2.31
CA GLN A 14 7.75 30.81 2.53
C GLN A 14 6.96 31.08 1.27
N PHE A 15 6.51 30.01 0.62
CA PHE A 15 5.52 30.08 -0.44
C PHE A 15 4.12 30.06 0.14
N GLU A 16 3.21 30.84 -0.43
CA GLU A 16 1.80 30.62 -0.17
C GLU A 16 1.39 29.29 -0.77
N PHE A 17 0.55 28.57 -0.04
CA PHE A 17 0.03 27.31 -0.54
C PHE A 17 -0.92 27.56 -1.70
N THR A 18 -0.43 27.29 -2.89
CA THR A 18 -1.18 27.47 -4.14
C THR A 18 -1.40 26.09 -4.77
N ASP A 19 -2.65 25.88 -5.22
CA ASP A 19 -3.06 24.68 -5.96
C ASP A 19 -3.17 23.37 -5.14
N ARG A 20 -3.13 22.18 -5.75
CA ARG A 20 -3.57 20.89 -5.23
C ARG A 20 -5.06 20.86 -4.87
N LYS A 21 -5.89 21.54 -5.65
CA LYS A 21 -7.33 21.64 -5.39
C LYS A 21 -8.01 20.29 -5.27
N LYS A 22 -7.62 19.33 -6.12
CA LYS A 22 -8.16 17.97 -6.07
C LYS A 22 -7.81 17.26 -4.76
N GLU A 23 -6.54 17.34 -4.38
CA GLU A 23 -6.06 16.74 -3.13
C GLU A 23 -6.67 17.44 -1.91
N GLN A 24 -6.83 18.78 -1.96
CA GLN A 24 -7.53 19.53 -0.92
C GLN A 24 -8.99 19.11 -0.79
N GLU A 25 -9.71 18.96 -1.89
CA GLU A 25 -11.10 18.48 -1.90
C GLU A 25 -11.20 17.08 -1.31
N ILE A 26 -10.26 16.18 -1.62
CA ILE A 26 -10.23 14.83 -1.06
C ILE A 26 -9.99 14.88 0.45
N LEU A 27 -9.03 15.68 0.90
CA LEU A 27 -8.74 15.85 2.32
C LEU A 27 -9.92 16.48 3.06
N GLN A 28 -10.53 17.53 2.51
CA GLN A 28 -11.69 18.18 3.11
C GLN A 28 -12.89 17.22 3.17
N ASN A 29 -13.17 16.51 2.08
CA ASN A 29 -14.20 15.47 2.06
C ASN A 29 -13.94 14.38 3.10
N PHE A 30 -12.67 14.00 3.31
CA PHE A 30 -12.30 13.07 4.38
C PHE A 30 -12.59 13.68 5.75
N LEU A 31 -12.26 14.94 5.98
CA LEU A 31 -12.50 15.63 7.27
C LEU A 31 -13.99 15.79 7.56
N ASP A 32 -14.81 16.03 6.56
CA ASP A 32 -16.25 16.25 6.69
C ASP A 32 -17.06 14.95 6.69
N ASN A 33 -16.54 13.88 6.08
CA ASN A 33 -17.24 12.61 5.95
C ASN A 33 -17.19 11.81 7.26
N HIS A 34 -18.34 11.20 7.63
CA HIS A 34 -18.46 10.39 8.82
C HIS A 34 -18.08 8.91 8.61
N TYR A 35 -17.86 8.46 7.38
CA TYR A 35 -17.60 7.06 7.05
C TYR A 35 -16.12 6.70 7.05
N SER A 36 -15.28 7.45 6.34
CA SER A 36 -13.83 7.20 6.33
C SER A 36 -13.16 7.76 7.59
N LYS A 37 -12.38 6.94 8.29
CA LYS A 37 -11.73 7.29 9.57
C LYS A 37 -10.23 7.41 9.47
N VAL A 38 -9.63 6.76 8.46
CA VAL A 38 -8.20 6.74 8.23
C VAL A 38 -7.90 7.22 6.82
N LEU A 39 -6.97 8.15 6.69
CA LEU A 39 -6.42 8.64 5.44
C LEU A 39 -4.93 8.32 5.41
N TRP A 40 -4.49 7.68 4.35
CA TRP A 40 -3.07 7.45 4.10
C TRP A 40 -2.60 8.36 2.97
N ILE A 41 -1.66 9.27 3.31
CA ILE A 41 -1.04 10.22 2.38
C ILE A 41 0.37 9.73 2.08
N TYR A 42 0.65 9.48 0.83
CA TYR A 42 1.94 8.95 0.41
C TYR A 42 2.44 9.65 -0.86
N GLY A 43 3.73 9.49 -1.15
CA GLY A 43 4.38 10.05 -2.33
C GLY A 43 5.87 10.21 -2.12
N LYS A 44 6.62 10.50 -3.18
CA LYS A 44 8.07 10.67 -3.13
C LYS A 44 8.52 11.66 -2.07
N SER A 45 9.75 11.48 -1.61
CA SER A 45 10.40 12.48 -0.74
C SER A 45 10.44 13.85 -1.44
N GLY A 46 10.24 14.91 -0.68
CA GLY A 46 10.29 16.28 -1.20
C GLY A 46 9.04 16.78 -1.92
N THR A 47 7.98 15.98 -2.03
CA THR A 47 6.72 16.40 -2.67
C THR A 47 5.87 17.37 -1.83
N GLY A 48 6.23 17.58 -0.56
CA GLY A 48 5.55 18.54 0.33
C GLY A 48 4.32 17.97 1.05
N LYS A 49 4.25 16.66 1.32
CA LYS A 49 3.15 15.99 2.03
C LYS A 49 2.82 16.61 3.38
N THR A 50 3.82 16.75 4.23
CA THR A 50 3.70 17.35 5.57
C THR A 50 3.21 18.79 5.48
N PHE A 51 3.79 19.59 4.59
CA PHE A 51 3.40 20.98 4.36
C PHE A 51 1.94 21.08 3.86
N PHE A 52 1.52 20.18 2.97
CA PHE A 52 0.14 20.07 2.49
C PHE A 52 -0.83 19.86 3.66
N VAL A 53 -0.59 18.86 4.49
CA VAL A 53 -1.47 18.52 5.63
C VAL A 53 -1.54 19.67 6.63
N GLN A 54 -0.41 20.26 7.01
CA GLN A 54 -0.34 21.37 7.96
C GLN A 54 -1.07 22.64 7.48
N ASN A 55 -1.09 22.89 6.17
CA ASN A 55 -1.78 24.06 5.62
C ASN A 55 -3.29 23.85 5.42
N CYS A 56 -3.72 22.60 5.16
CA CYS A 56 -5.13 22.30 4.91
C CYS A 56 -5.95 22.08 6.18
N ILE A 57 -5.34 21.62 7.29
CA ILE A 57 -6.06 21.31 8.53
C ILE A 57 -5.94 22.48 9.50
N LYS A 58 -6.80 23.50 9.37
CA LYS A 58 -6.78 24.72 10.21
C LYS A 58 -7.85 24.78 11.29
N GLN A 59 -8.88 23.93 11.21
CA GLN A 59 -10.10 24.08 12.05
C GLN A 59 -10.35 22.93 13.01
N CYS A 60 -9.45 21.94 13.12
CA CYS A 60 -9.60 20.76 13.96
C CYS A 60 -8.62 20.78 15.12
N ASN A 61 -8.97 20.14 16.22
CA ASN A 61 -7.99 19.81 17.26
C ASN A 61 -7.08 18.70 16.70
N VAL A 62 -5.83 19.03 16.46
CA VAL A 62 -4.84 18.17 15.84
C VAL A 62 -3.86 17.66 16.88
N ILE A 63 -3.63 16.37 16.88
CA ILE A 63 -2.54 15.71 17.59
C ILE A 63 -1.54 15.29 16.51
N TYR A 64 -0.39 15.98 16.48
CA TYR A 64 0.64 15.75 15.47
C TYR A 64 1.84 15.03 16.07
N VAL A 65 2.17 13.88 15.52
CA VAL A 65 3.30 13.05 15.92
C VAL A 65 4.21 12.87 14.71
N GLU A 66 5.40 13.49 14.76
CA GLU A 66 6.44 13.31 13.76
C GLU A 66 7.36 12.15 14.17
N ASN A 67 7.48 11.17 13.31
CA ASN A 67 8.50 10.15 13.47
C ASN A 67 9.77 10.62 12.76
N LYS A 68 10.87 10.46 13.45
CA LYS A 68 12.18 10.70 12.87
C LYS A 68 12.84 9.35 12.60
N LYS A 69 13.51 9.27 11.49
CA LYS A 69 14.28 8.07 11.13
C LYS A 69 15.03 7.56 12.36
N ASN A 70 14.59 6.44 12.93
CA ASN A 70 15.18 5.68 14.05
C ASN A 70 15.10 6.30 15.44
N ASN A 71 13.94 6.53 15.85
CA ASN A 71 13.61 6.63 17.25
C ASN A 71 13.81 5.28 17.97
N GLU A 72 14.08 5.29 19.26
CA GLU A 72 14.01 4.07 20.10
C GLU A 72 12.64 3.42 19.95
N ALA A 73 12.61 2.09 20.08
CA ALA A 73 11.34 1.36 20.08
C ALA A 73 10.34 1.99 21.06
N GLY A 74 9.16 2.34 20.53
CA GLY A 74 8.10 3.01 21.30
C GLY A 74 8.18 4.54 21.36
N SER A 75 9.14 5.20 20.71
CA SER A 75 9.26 6.65 20.77
C SER A 75 8.10 7.38 20.09
N CYS A 76 7.51 6.81 19.05
CA CYS A 76 6.31 7.37 18.45
C CYS A 76 5.14 7.40 19.45
N ILE A 77 4.95 6.31 20.19
CA ILE A 77 3.93 6.22 21.23
C ILE A 77 4.23 7.17 22.38
N LEU A 78 5.49 7.29 22.77
CA LEU A 78 5.89 8.26 23.79
C LEU A 78 5.56 9.70 23.37
N ASN A 79 5.81 10.05 22.12
CA ASN A 79 5.47 11.38 21.59
C ASN A 79 3.95 11.57 21.53
N LEU A 80 3.19 10.56 21.11
CA LEU A 80 1.72 10.58 21.16
C LEU A 80 1.22 10.84 22.59
N ILE A 81 1.77 10.14 23.58
CA ILE A 81 1.43 10.31 24.99
C ILE A 81 1.75 11.74 25.46
N LYS A 82 2.91 12.30 25.10
CA LYS A 82 3.29 13.68 25.44
C LYS A 82 2.34 14.71 24.84
N GLU A 83 1.94 14.54 23.59
CA GLU A 83 0.95 15.41 22.95
C GLU A 83 -0.41 15.31 23.63
N LEU A 84 -0.86 14.11 24.00
CA LEU A 84 -2.09 13.90 24.76
C LEU A 84 -2.01 14.53 26.16
N GLN A 85 -0.86 14.49 26.83
CA GLN A 85 -0.64 15.14 28.13
C GLN A 85 -0.78 16.66 28.05
N SER A 86 -0.33 17.26 26.95
CA SER A 86 -0.40 18.72 26.77
C SER A 86 -1.84 19.27 26.78
N LEU A 87 -2.80 18.40 26.40
CA LEU A 87 -4.21 18.77 26.33
C LEU A 87 -4.90 18.80 27.71
N SER A 88 -4.42 18.06 28.71
CA SER A 88 -4.99 18.02 30.05
C SER A 88 -4.05 17.37 31.07
N GLN A 89 -3.15 18.17 31.65
CA GLN A 89 -2.09 17.67 32.55
C GLN A 89 -2.60 16.93 33.81
N ASN A 90 -3.61 17.42 34.50
CA ASN A 90 -4.05 16.83 35.78
C ASN A 90 -4.82 15.50 35.57
N SER A 91 -5.73 15.44 34.63
CA SER A 91 -6.55 14.25 34.38
C SER A 91 -5.80 13.10 33.72
N PHE A 92 -4.67 13.36 33.04
CA PHE A 92 -3.82 12.31 32.49
C PHE A 92 -3.14 11.51 33.61
N TRP A 93 -2.57 12.17 34.60
CA TRP A 93 -1.88 11.47 35.70
C TRP A 93 -2.85 10.68 36.59
N ASP A 94 -4.05 11.19 36.81
CA ASP A 94 -5.10 10.46 37.54
C ASP A 94 -5.54 9.22 36.77
N PHE A 95 -5.64 9.34 35.43
CA PHE A 95 -5.97 8.20 34.56
C PHE A 95 -4.88 7.14 34.54
N ILE A 96 -3.61 7.54 34.38
CA ILE A 96 -2.45 6.61 34.45
C ILE A 96 -2.41 5.92 35.83
N HIS A 97 -2.68 6.64 36.92
CA HIS A 97 -2.73 6.04 38.26
C HIS A 97 -3.76 4.92 38.38
N ASN A 98 -4.93 5.10 37.82
CA ASN A 98 -6.02 4.14 37.86
C ASN A 98 -5.80 2.92 36.93
N HIS A 99 -5.01 3.06 35.86
CA HIS A 99 -4.73 1.99 34.88
C HIS A 99 -3.28 1.48 34.93
N PHE A 100 -2.59 1.81 36.01
CA PHE A 100 -1.14 1.60 36.15
C PHE A 100 -0.67 0.16 35.94
N GLN A 101 -1.45 -0.82 36.32
CA GLN A 101 -1.13 -2.22 36.24
C GLN A 101 -0.93 -2.68 34.79
N SER A 102 -1.88 -2.31 33.93
CA SER A 102 -1.86 -2.66 32.50
C SER A 102 -0.76 -1.91 31.74
N ILE A 103 -0.47 -0.68 32.15
CA ILE A 103 0.58 0.15 31.54
C ILE A 103 1.98 -0.35 31.90
N LYS A 104 2.18 -0.79 33.14
CA LYS A 104 3.49 -1.27 33.63
C LYS A 104 4.06 -2.42 32.79
N ALA A 105 3.23 -3.39 32.43
CA ALA A 105 3.66 -4.55 31.66
C ALA A 105 4.21 -4.14 30.29
N VAL A 106 3.53 -3.20 29.61
CA VAL A 106 3.93 -2.70 28.28
C VAL A 106 5.16 -1.80 28.38
N VAL A 107 5.25 -0.95 29.39
CA VAL A 107 6.33 0.03 29.57
C VAL A 107 7.66 -0.64 29.87
N GLN A 108 7.67 -1.78 30.55
CA GLN A 108 8.90 -2.49 30.87
C GLN A 108 9.59 -3.11 29.66
N ASP A 109 8.83 -3.49 28.63
CA ASP A 109 9.33 -4.17 27.45
C ASP A 109 9.66 -3.23 26.29
N ILE A 110 9.25 -1.95 26.34
CA ILE A 110 9.50 -0.94 25.30
C ILE A 110 10.48 0.12 25.80
N PRO A 111 11.71 0.21 25.25
CA PRO A 111 12.79 1.05 25.76
C PRO A 111 12.43 2.53 25.92
N ALA A 112 11.78 3.14 24.94
CA ALA A 112 11.42 4.56 25.01
C ALA A 112 10.35 4.86 26.10
N LEU A 113 9.45 3.93 26.35
CA LEU A 113 8.41 4.08 27.37
C LEU A 113 8.96 3.98 28.79
N LYS A 114 10.19 3.43 28.97
CA LYS A 114 10.89 3.46 30.28
C LYS A 114 11.10 4.86 30.80
N GLN A 115 11.16 5.87 29.92
CA GLN A 115 11.24 7.28 30.35
C GLN A 115 9.99 7.73 31.16
N LEU A 116 8.86 7.11 30.92
CA LEU A 116 7.66 7.33 31.74
C LEU A 116 7.84 6.77 33.16
N THR A 117 8.78 5.79 33.35
CA THR A 117 9.05 5.18 34.65
C THR A 117 10.00 5.98 35.51
N ASP A 118 10.82 6.87 34.93
CA ASP A 118 11.80 7.68 35.66
C ASP A 118 11.19 8.91 36.34
N SER A 119 9.88 9.19 36.12
CA SER A 119 9.16 10.16 36.90
C SER A 119 8.96 9.66 38.34
N ASN A 120 9.14 10.53 39.35
CA ASN A 120 8.98 10.21 40.78
C ASN A 120 7.67 9.49 41.11
N PHE A 121 6.65 9.66 40.28
CA PHE A 121 5.34 9.03 40.39
C PHE A 121 5.37 7.52 40.07
N LEU A 122 6.08 7.14 39.00
CA LEU A 122 6.18 5.74 38.58
C LEU A 122 7.11 4.92 39.50
N GLN A 123 8.16 5.51 40.04
CA GLN A 123 8.99 4.86 41.08
C GLN A 123 8.18 4.53 42.32
N TYR A 124 7.26 5.40 42.74
CA TYR A 124 6.35 5.12 43.86
C TYR A 124 5.38 3.96 43.57
N ALA A 125 4.87 3.90 42.37
CA ALA A 125 3.93 2.86 41.95
C ALA A 125 4.63 1.50 41.68
N LEU A 126 5.91 1.50 41.27
CA LEU A 126 6.73 0.29 41.04
C LEU A 126 7.12 -0.42 42.35
N SER A 127 7.06 0.26 43.52
CA SER A 127 7.40 -0.33 44.83
C SER A 127 6.36 -1.32 45.38
N LYS A 128 5.21 -1.50 44.71
CA LYS A 128 4.15 -2.44 45.13
C LYS A 128 4.03 -3.61 44.14
N ASN A 129 4.44 -4.80 44.56
CA ASN A 129 4.51 -6.09 43.84
C ASN A 129 3.31 -6.45 42.97
N PHE A 130 3.55 -6.85 41.68
CA PHE A 130 2.50 -7.38 40.79
C PHE A 130 2.96 -8.44 39.78
N TYR A 131 2.04 -9.37 39.41
CA TYR A 131 2.24 -10.60 38.65
C TYR A 131 2.03 -10.44 37.12
N PHE A 132 2.61 -11.34 36.33
CA PHE A 132 2.73 -11.31 34.86
C PHE A 132 1.42 -11.59 34.08
N VAL A 133 1.28 -10.97 32.91
CA VAL A 133 0.30 -11.27 31.85
C VAL A 133 1.03 -11.45 30.52
N ASP A 134 0.50 -12.26 29.64
CA ASP A 134 1.05 -12.78 28.37
C ASP A 134 1.38 -11.67 27.34
N LYS A 135 2.49 -11.81 26.60
CA LYS A 135 3.09 -10.77 25.73
C LYS A 135 2.21 -10.31 24.55
N THR A 136 1.38 -11.19 24.02
CA THR A 136 0.55 -10.89 22.83
C THR A 136 -0.62 -9.93 23.09
N ASN A 137 -1.06 -9.81 24.33
CA ASN A 137 -2.18 -8.92 24.71
C ASN A 137 -1.73 -7.50 25.11
N GLN A 138 -0.45 -7.28 25.39
CA GLN A 138 0.05 -6.03 25.99
C GLN A 138 -0.12 -4.79 25.08
N PHE A 139 0.08 -4.95 23.76
CA PHE A 139 -0.09 -3.85 22.79
C PHE A 139 -1.57 -3.45 22.60
N ASN A 140 -2.46 -4.45 22.64
CA ASN A 140 -3.90 -4.22 22.60
C ASN A 140 -4.37 -3.48 23.88
N ASP A 141 -3.81 -3.83 25.02
CA ASP A 141 -4.14 -3.19 26.30
C ASP A 141 -3.74 -1.72 26.31
N LEU A 142 -2.55 -1.36 25.82
CA LEU A 142 -2.12 0.05 25.76
C LEU A 142 -2.98 0.86 24.78
N ALA A 143 -3.29 0.33 23.61
CA ALA A 143 -4.18 0.98 22.66
C ALA A 143 -5.58 1.21 23.25
N THR A 144 -6.10 0.23 23.98
CA THR A 144 -7.39 0.31 24.69
C THR A 144 -7.36 1.37 25.80
N ILE A 145 -6.28 1.43 26.56
CA ILE A 145 -6.09 2.42 27.64
C ILE A 145 -6.01 3.84 27.06
N LEU A 146 -5.26 4.04 25.97
CA LEU A 146 -5.21 5.34 25.29
C LEU A 146 -6.60 5.75 24.78
N GLN A 147 -7.35 4.81 24.24
CA GLN A 147 -8.73 5.06 23.83
C GLN A 147 -9.64 5.46 25.00
N GLN A 148 -9.54 4.75 26.13
CA GLN A 148 -10.31 5.05 27.33
C GLN A 148 -9.96 6.43 27.89
N TYR A 149 -8.67 6.78 27.92
CA TYR A 149 -8.22 8.10 28.33
C TYR A 149 -8.82 9.21 27.47
N ILE A 150 -8.70 9.08 26.13
CA ILE A 150 -9.25 10.08 25.21
C ILE A 150 -10.77 10.19 25.34
N ASN A 151 -11.46 9.09 25.54
CA ASN A 151 -12.91 9.09 25.74
C ASN A 151 -13.30 9.75 27.08
N HIS A 152 -12.49 9.57 28.10
CA HIS A 152 -12.75 10.19 29.41
C HIS A 152 -12.51 11.72 29.40
N VAL A 153 -11.40 12.15 28.80
CA VAL A 153 -10.93 13.55 28.87
C VAL A 153 -11.46 14.40 27.72
N LEU A 154 -11.66 13.81 26.52
CA LEU A 154 -11.94 14.52 25.27
C LEU A 154 -13.17 13.96 24.54
N ASN A 155 -14.13 13.40 25.29
CA ASN A 155 -15.26 12.64 24.73
C ASN A 155 -16.07 13.42 23.67
N GLU A 156 -16.18 14.74 23.83
CA GLU A 156 -16.96 15.59 22.93
C GLU A 156 -16.15 16.28 21.82
N ALA A 157 -14.83 16.26 21.90
CA ALA A 157 -13.99 16.94 20.92
C ALA A 157 -13.77 16.08 19.66
N SER A 158 -13.87 16.71 18.48
CA SER A 158 -13.37 16.11 17.24
C SER A 158 -11.85 16.20 17.21
N LEU A 159 -11.18 15.08 17.01
CA LEU A 159 -9.71 14.97 17.01
C LEU A 159 -9.22 14.38 15.69
N VAL A 160 -8.16 14.97 15.18
CA VAL A 160 -7.42 14.44 14.04
C VAL A 160 -6.01 14.06 14.50
N PHE A 161 -5.68 12.80 14.42
CA PHE A 161 -4.35 12.28 14.71
C PHE A 161 -3.54 12.25 13.41
N ILE A 162 -2.41 12.91 13.39
CA ILE A 162 -1.48 12.93 12.24
C ILE A 162 -0.21 12.22 12.68
N ILE A 163 0.10 11.13 12.00
CA ILE A 163 1.30 10.34 12.21
C ILE A 163 2.20 10.53 10.98
N ASP A 164 3.18 11.40 11.11
CA ASP A 164 4.08 11.75 10.01
C ASP A 164 5.31 10.82 9.99
N ASN A 165 5.83 10.55 8.80
CA ASN A 165 6.88 9.57 8.53
C ASN A 165 6.56 8.19 9.11
N PHE A 166 5.35 7.70 8.83
CA PHE A 166 4.86 6.42 9.35
C PHE A 166 5.69 5.22 8.87
N ASP A 167 6.22 5.29 7.64
CA ASP A 167 7.19 4.33 7.08
C ASP A 167 8.41 4.11 7.98
N GLN A 168 8.75 5.08 8.81
CA GLN A 168 9.93 5.09 9.69
C GLN A 168 9.61 4.75 11.16
N CYS A 169 8.36 4.42 11.48
CA CYS A 169 7.99 3.98 12.83
C CYS A 169 8.65 2.64 13.17
N ASP A 170 8.99 2.45 14.42
CA ASP A 170 9.40 1.14 14.94
C ASP A 170 8.22 0.16 15.01
N GLU A 171 8.48 -1.14 14.88
CA GLU A 171 7.47 -2.20 14.81
C GLU A 171 6.49 -2.18 15.98
N ASN A 172 6.99 -1.96 17.21
CA ASN A 172 6.14 -1.91 18.41
C ASN A 172 5.19 -0.70 18.37
N SER A 173 5.69 0.46 17.95
CA SER A 173 4.86 1.66 17.78
C SER A 173 3.80 1.46 16.70
N VAL A 174 4.14 0.80 15.59
CA VAL A 174 3.19 0.49 14.52
C VAL A 174 2.04 -0.35 15.04
N ASP A 175 2.32 -1.44 15.76
CA ASP A 175 1.29 -2.32 16.30
C ASP A 175 0.34 -1.59 17.25
N ILE A 176 0.89 -0.77 18.14
CA ILE A 176 0.09 0.02 19.07
C ILE A 176 -0.75 1.06 18.33
N LEU A 177 -0.19 1.77 17.35
CA LEU A 177 -0.89 2.79 16.56
C LEU A 177 -2.02 2.20 15.72
N LEU A 178 -1.77 1.08 15.07
CA LEU A 178 -2.79 0.39 14.27
C LEU A 178 -3.93 -0.11 15.16
N ASN A 179 -3.62 -0.73 16.29
CA ASN A 179 -4.63 -1.16 17.25
C ASN A 179 -5.40 0.03 17.84
N PHE A 180 -4.71 1.13 18.14
CA PHE A 180 -5.34 2.36 18.60
C PHE A 180 -6.28 2.96 17.55
N ALA A 181 -5.88 2.98 16.28
CA ALA A 181 -6.75 3.41 15.19
C ALA A 181 -7.96 2.49 15.03
N LYS A 182 -7.78 1.15 15.06
CA LYS A 182 -8.87 0.15 15.01
C LYS A 182 -9.89 0.35 16.13
N CYS A 183 -9.44 0.53 17.35
CA CYS A 183 -10.32 0.78 18.50
C CYS A 183 -11.18 2.06 18.30
N ASN A 184 -10.71 3.02 17.53
CA ASN A 184 -11.37 4.31 17.29
C ASN A 184 -12.19 4.39 16.00
N ILE A 185 -12.13 3.39 15.12
CA ILE A 185 -12.84 3.40 13.82
C ILE A 185 -14.34 3.67 13.96
N ASN A 186 -14.99 3.17 15.00
CA ASN A 186 -16.42 3.36 15.24
C ASN A 186 -16.75 4.72 15.87
N ASN A 187 -15.77 5.51 16.28
CA ASN A 187 -15.99 6.83 16.86
C ASN A 187 -16.07 7.90 15.76
N LYS A 188 -17.25 8.48 15.55
CA LYS A 188 -17.51 9.49 14.51
C LYS A 188 -16.65 10.76 14.64
N ARG A 189 -16.06 11.02 15.80
CA ARG A 189 -15.28 12.23 16.10
C ARG A 189 -13.77 12.03 16.06
N ARG A 190 -13.28 10.84 15.66
CA ARG A 190 -11.86 10.50 15.60
C ARG A 190 -11.45 10.25 14.16
N LYS A 191 -10.33 10.82 13.74
CA LYS A 191 -9.74 10.62 12.42
C LYS A 191 -8.25 10.45 12.53
N PHE A 192 -7.69 9.64 11.65
CA PHE A 192 -6.27 9.34 11.59
C PHE A 192 -5.73 9.65 10.20
N ILE A 193 -4.60 10.33 10.14
CA ILE A 193 -3.86 10.61 8.91
C ILE A 193 -2.47 10.03 9.09
N PHE A 194 -2.14 9.03 8.30
CA PHE A 194 -0.79 8.49 8.21
C PHE A 194 -0.10 9.09 7.00
N ILE A 195 1.11 9.61 7.19
CA ILE A 195 1.92 10.19 6.12
C ILE A 195 3.17 9.34 5.97
N SER A 196 3.47 8.88 4.75
CA SER A 196 4.65 8.08 4.45
C SER A 196 5.35 8.52 3.17
N THR A 197 6.58 8.08 3.01
CA THR A 197 7.37 8.32 1.80
C THR A 197 7.33 7.10 0.91
N ASP A 198 6.75 7.25 -0.27
CA ASP A 198 6.65 6.22 -1.29
C ASP A 198 7.98 6.12 -2.06
N ASN A 199 8.59 4.97 -2.06
CA ASN A 199 9.76 4.62 -2.88
C ASN A 199 9.31 3.79 -4.09
N GLU A 200 8.70 4.38 -5.03
CA GLU A 200 8.18 4.01 -6.37
C GLU A 200 7.88 2.53 -6.69
N ASN A 201 8.30 1.56 -5.90
CA ASN A 201 8.03 0.13 -6.12
C ASN A 201 8.07 -0.73 -4.85
N ASP A 202 8.37 -0.16 -3.68
CA ASP A 202 8.54 -0.93 -2.44
C ASP A 202 7.81 -0.26 -1.27
N LEU A 203 6.60 -0.73 -0.97
CA LEU A 203 5.94 -0.39 0.30
C LEU A 203 6.82 -0.87 1.46
N SER A 204 7.03 -0.01 2.44
CA SER A 204 7.68 -0.41 3.68
C SER A 204 6.84 -1.46 4.42
N GLU A 205 7.46 -2.17 5.36
CA GLU A 205 6.75 -3.14 6.20
C GLU A 205 5.57 -2.49 6.94
N ASN A 206 5.76 -1.25 7.41
CA ASN A 206 4.75 -0.47 8.12
C ASN A 206 3.57 -0.12 7.21
N GLU A 207 3.83 0.30 5.98
CA GLU A 207 2.81 0.63 4.99
C GLU A 207 2.02 -0.61 4.55
N THR A 208 2.72 -1.72 4.33
CA THR A 208 2.09 -3.01 4.04
C THR A 208 1.18 -3.45 5.19
N LYS A 209 1.61 -3.24 6.43
CA LYS A 209 0.84 -3.58 7.62
C LYS A 209 -0.36 -2.65 7.79
N LEU A 210 -0.19 -1.34 7.55
CA LEU A 210 -1.29 -0.37 7.53
C LEU A 210 -2.35 -0.77 6.50
N GLU A 211 -1.93 -1.06 5.27
CA GLU A 211 -2.84 -1.42 4.18
C GLU A 211 -3.61 -2.72 4.44
N LYS A 212 -2.96 -3.71 5.08
CA LYS A 212 -3.60 -4.98 5.44
C LYS A 212 -4.54 -4.90 6.62
N GLU A 213 -4.23 -4.07 7.60
CA GLU A 213 -4.89 -4.12 8.90
C GLU A 213 -5.94 -3.04 9.11
N ILE A 214 -5.84 -1.90 8.40
CA ILE A 214 -6.74 -0.78 8.57
C ILE A 214 -7.28 -0.30 7.22
N PRO A 215 -8.58 -0.06 7.13
CA PRO A 215 -9.20 0.57 5.98
C PRO A 215 -8.76 2.03 5.86
N CYS A 216 -7.89 2.33 4.90
CA CYS A 216 -7.41 3.67 4.64
C CYS A 216 -7.98 4.22 3.33
N LYS A 217 -8.36 5.49 3.34
CA LYS A 217 -8.51 6.25 2.10
C LYS A 217 -7.12 6.67 1.63
N ASN A 218 -6.78 6.42 0.37
CA ASN A 218 -5.46 6.70 -0.17
C ASN A 218 -5.43 8.07 -0.85
N LEU A 219 -4.39 8.86 -0.56
CA LEU A 219 -4.17 10.16 -1.17
C LEU A 219 -2.71 10.28 -1.63
N PRO A 220 -2.41 9.97 -2.90
CA PRO A 220 -1.08 10.16 -3.45
C PRO A 220 -0.78 11.65 -3.62
N ILE A 221 0.40 12.07 -3.20
CA ILE A 221 0.94 13.42 -3.42
C ILE A 221 2.12 13.32 -4.38
N SER A 222 1.88 13.63 -5.64
CA SER A 222 2.90 13.63 -6.69
C SER A 222 3.75 14.91 -6.69
N ALA A 223 4.85 14.88 -7.43
CA ALA A 223 5.56 16.11 -7.81
C ALA A 223 4.60 17.09 -8.55
N ILE A 224 4.92 18.36 -8.54
CA ILE A 224 4.13 19.38 -9.24
C ILE A 224 4.16 19.06 -10.75
N PRO A 225 3.00 18.81 -11.39
CA PRO A 225 2.97 18.11 -12.68
C PRO A 225 3.32 18.95 -13.90
N ASN A 226 3.31 20.26 -13.79
CA ASN A 226 3.59 21.14 -14.94
C ASN A 226 4.19 22.48 -14.55
N GLU A 227 4.77 23.13 -15.55
CA GLU A 227 5.43 24.43 -15.47
C GLU A 227 4.45 25.54 -15.09
N ASP A 228 3.21 25.49 -15.55
CA ASP A 228 2.19 26.50 -15.29
C ASP A 228 1.91 26.65 -13.79
N TYR A 229 1.87 25.54 -13.08
CA TYR A 229 1.70 25.54 -11.64
C TYR A 229 2.89 26.17 -10.92
N PHE A 230 4.09 25.79 -11.34
CA PHE A 230 5.33 26.31 -10.79
C PHE A 230 5.47 27.81 -11.00
N ILE A 231 5.05 28.29 -12.19
CA ILE A 231 4.93 29.71 -12.54
C ILE A 231 4.00 30.44 -11.55
N ASN A 232 2.91 29.82 -11.14
CA ASN A 232 1.95 30.40 -10.19
C ASN A 232 2.44 30.41 -8.73
N MET A 233 3.33 29.49 -8.36
CA MET A 233 3.87 29.39 -7.01
C MET A 233 4.99 30.40 -6.75
N LEU A 234 5.92 30.58 -7.68
CA LEU A 234 7.06 31.49 -7.52
C LEU A 234 6.66 32.93 -7.19
N PRO A 235 5.64 33.56 -7.83
CA PRO A 235 5.23 34.92 -7.53
C PRO A 235 4.75 35.14 -6.10
N THR A 236 4.36 34.08 -5.40
CA THR A 236 3.94 34.20 -4.01
C THR A 236 5.08 34.59 -3.05
N ALA A 237 6.32 34.27 -3.44
CA ALA A 237 7.53 34.58 -2.66
C ALA A 237 8.47 35.57 -3.36
N PHE A 238 8.48 35.63 -4.70
CA PHE A 238 9.43 36.41 -5.47
C PHE A 238 8.74 37.36 -6.45
N ASP A 239 9.43 38.48 -6.76
CA ASP A 239 9.09 39.29 -7.94
C ASP A 239 9.72 38.63 -9.17
N ILE A 240 8.89 37.97 -9.98
CA ILE A 240 9.32 37.25 -11.17
C ILE A 240 9.22 38.11 -12.45
N SER A 241 8.93 39.42 -12.35
CA SER A 241 8.75 40.31 -13.49
C SER A 241 9.98 40.41 -14.39
N ASN A 242 11.15 40.09 -13.85
CA ASN A 242 12.42 40.06 -14.58
C ASN A 242 12.81 38.67 -15.12
N LEU A 243 12.05 37.59 -14.76
CA LEU A 243 12.29 36.25 -15.27
C LEU A 243 11.62 36.06 -16.64
N ARG A 244 12.31 35.45 -17.56
CA ARG A 244 11.75 34.98 -18.82
C ARG A 244 11.19 33.58 -18.65
N GLU A 245 10.25 33.18 -19.44
CA GLU A 245 9.66 31.85 -19.48
C GLU A 245 10.74 30.73 -19.48
N LYS A 246 11.79 30.91 -20.29
CA LYS A 246 12.93 29.97 -20.33
C LYS A 246 13.69 29.86 -19.01
N ASP A 247 13.71 30.89 -18.20
CA ASP A 247 14.42 30.91 -16.92
C ASP A 247 13.60 30.13 -15.86
N ILE A 248 12.26 30.28 -15.93
CA ILE A 248 11.30 29.54 -15.10
C ILE A 248 11.33 28.05 -15.46
N ASN A 249 11.33 27.74 -16.77
CA ASN A 249 11.39 26.36 -17.25
C ASN A 249 12.68 25.66 -16.77
N ARG A 250 13.80 26.36 -16.80
CA ARG A 250 15.06 25.84 -16.25
C ARG A 250 15.02 25.60 -14.74
N ILE A 251 14.42 26.52 -13.97
CA ILE A 251 14.19 26.30 -12.54
C ILE A 251 13.34 25.04 -12.34
N TYR A 252 12.28 24.87 -13.15
CA TYR A 252 11.43 23.71 -13.09
C TYR A 252 12.17 22.41 -13.45
N GLU A 253 12.92 22.39 -14.54
CA GLU A 253 13.72 21.23 -14.97
C GLU A 253 14.70 20.78 -13.87
N VAL A 254 15.36 21.74 -13.23
CA VAL A 254 16.28 21.50 -12.13
C VAL A 254 15.56 20.93 -10.90
N CYS A 255 14.42 21.49 -10.54
CA CYS A 255 13.64 21.07 -9.37
C CYS A 255 12.79 19.84 -9.63
N GLN A 256 12.51 19.50 -10.89
CA GLN A 256 11.65 18.37 -11.27
C GLN A 256 10.25 18.40 -10.61
N GLY A 257 9.73 19.58 -10.35
CA GLY A 257 8.46 19.77 -9.67
C GLY A 257 8.47 19.39 -8.17
N LEU A 258 9.65 19.21 -7.56
CA LEU A 258 9.78 18.91 -6.15
C LEU A 258 9.99 20.18 -5.31
N PRO A 259 9.04 20.56 -4.43
CA PRO A 259 9.14 21.76 -3.60
C PRO A 259 10.41 21.84 -2.74
N GLU A 260 10.91 20.71 -2.27
CA GLU A 260 12.14 20.65 -1.47
C GLU A 260 13.38 20.98 -2.30
N LYS A 261 13.49 20.42 -3.51
CA LYS A 261 14.58 20.80 -4.44
C LYS A 261 14.54 22.28 -4.79
N LEU A 262 13.32 22.86 -4.89
CA LEU A 262 13.19 24.30 -5.08
C LEU A 262 13.74 25.07 -3.88
N GLN A 263 13.41 24.68 -2.66
CA GLN A 263 13.96 25.33 -1.44
C GLN A 263 15.49 25.25 -1.40
N ASP A 264 16.06 24.09 -1.71
CA ASP A 264 17.51 23.91 -1.75
C ASP A 264 18.15 24.74 -2.84
N LEU A 265 17.57 24.78 -4.03
CA LEU A 265 18.05 25.66 -5.11
C LEU A 265 18.03 27.12 -4.67
N LEU A 266 16.95 27.60 -4.08
CA LEU A 266 16.80 28.99 -3.64
C LEU A 266 17.79 29.32 -2.51
N LEU A 267 18.01 28.42 -1.55
CA LEU A 267 19.04 28.60 -0.51
C LEU A 267 20.44 28.75 -1.12
N ASN A 268 20.74 27.93 -2.11
CA ASN A 268 22.04 27.97 -2.79
C ASN A 268 22.20 29.22 -3.66
N LEU A 269 21.16 29.62 -4.37
CA LEU A 269 21.13 30.89 -5.11
C LEU A 269 21.30 32.09 -4.18
N ASN A 270 20.72 32.04 -2.98
CA ASN A 270 20.92 33.06 -1.96
C ASN A 270 22.39 33.11 -1.47
N LYS A 271 22.99 31.95 -1.18
CA LYS A 271 24.42 31.86 -0.82
C LYS A 271 25.34 32.37 -1.95
N ALA A 272 24.94 32.17 -3.20
CA ALA A 272 25.67 32.66 -4.38
C ALA A 272 25.41 34.14 -4.68
N ASN A 273 24.65 34.87 -3.86
CA ASN A 273 24.20 36.23 -4.07
C ASN A 273 23.39 36.42 -5.38
N ALA A 274 22.72 35.40 -5.83
CA ALA A 274 21.81 35.43 -6.98
C ALA A 274 20.39 35.91 -6.60
N ILE A 275 20.12 36.10 -5.30
CA ILE A 275 18.86 36.64 -4.79
C ILE A 275 19.13 38.02 -4.20
N GLU A 276 18.36 39.00 -4.63
CA GLU A 276 18.46 40.39 -4.22
C GLU A 276 17.23 40.78 -3.38
N TYR A 277 17.48 41.48 -2.27
CA TYR A 277 16.45 41.96 -1.37
C TYR A 277 16.36 43.50 -1.52
N SER A 278 15.28 44.00 -2.11
CA SER A 278 15.03 45.41 -2.25
C SER A 278 13.62 45.81 -1.82
N ASN A 279 13.48 46.77 -0.92
CA ASN A 279 12.21 47.44 -0.56
C ASN A 279 10.97 46.54 -0.54
N GLU A 280 10.97 45.53 0.25
CA GLU A 280 9.89 44.52 0.41
C GLU A 280 9.73 43.53 -0.75
N LYS A 281 10.57 43.53 -1.74
CA LYS A 281 10.57 42.58 -2.83
C LYS A 281 11.85 41.77 -2.86
N ILE A 282 11.67 40.51 -3.22
CA ILE A 282 12.76 39.56 -3.44
C ILE A 282 12.80 39.28 -4.95
N SER A 283 13.96 39.54 -5.57
CA SER A 283 14.14 39.30 -7.01
C SER A 283 15.39 38.52 -7.32
N PHE A 284 15.51 38.00 -8.53
CA PHE A 284 16.67 37.24 -8.98
C PHE A 284 17.65 38.13 -9.75
N ASN A 285 18.94 37.97 -9.40
CA ASN A 285 20.02 38.44 -10.26
C ASN A 285 20.23 37.43 -11.39
N LEU A 286 19.69 37.72 -12.58
CA LEU A 286 19.63 36.78 -13.70
C LEU A 286 21.03 36.29 -14.14
N SER A 287 22.01 37.15 -14.15
CA SER A 287 23.37 36.84 -14.63
C SER A 287 24.08 35.83 -13.69
N ILE A 288 23.88 35.98 -12.39
CA ILE A 288 24.44 35.08 -11.39
C ILE A 288 23.61 33.77 -11.35
N MET A 289 22.27 33.89 -11.41
CA MET A 289 21.37 32.72 -11.42
C MET A 289 21.62 31.82 -12.64
N GLU A 290 21.66 32.39 -13.87
CA GLU A 290 21.95 31.61 -15.08
C GLU A 290 23.31 30.92 -14.99
N LYS A 291 24.34 31.64 -14.54
CA LYS A 291 25.68 31.07 -14.36
C LYS A 291 25.67 29.94 -13.33
N TYR A 292 24.95 30.10 -12.24
CA TYR A 292 24.87 29.10 -11.18
C TYR A 292 24.11 27.85 -11.67
N ILE A 293 22.94 27.99 -12.27
CA ILE A 293 22.15 26.88 -12.81
C ILE A 293 22.89 26.12 -13.92
N LEU A 294 23.63 26.83 -14.79
CA LEU A 294 24.44 26.20 -15.84
C LEU A 294 25.68 25.48 -15.31
N SER A 295 26.25 25.93 -14.19
CA SER A 295 27.49 25.36 -13.65
C SER A 295 27.27 24.24 -12.65
N ASN A 296 26.16 24.23 -11.91
CA ASN A 296 26.06 23.41 -10.71
C ASN A 296 24.82 22.48 -10.68
N GLY A 297 23.84 22.60 -11.56
CA GLY A 297 22.61 21.81 -11.41
C GLY A 297 21.94 21.96 -10.03
N VAL A 298 21.08 21.06 -9.64
CA VAL A 298 20.61 20.98 -8.22
C VAL A 298 21.80 20.54 -7.37
N ALA A 299 22.12 21.32 -6.36
CA ALA A 299 23.18 21.16 -5.38
C ALA A 299 23.79 19.75 -5.36
N ASP A 300 24.81 19.54 -6.16
CA ASP A 300 25.78 18.51 -5.82
C ASP A 300 26.32 18.90 -4.45
N LEU A 301 26.03 18.06 -3.49
CA LEU A 301 26.75 18.10 -2.22
C LEU A 301 28.22 18.07 -2.63
N GLU A 302 28.94 19.23 -2.49
CA GLU A 302 30.33 19.27 -2.94
C GLU A 302 31.20 18.42 -1.98
N ILE A 303 30.92 17.11 -1.99
CA ILE A 303 31.60 16.10 -1.17
C ILE A 303 33.12 16.14 -1.44
N SER A 304 33.53 16.62 -2.61
CA SER A 304 34.93 16.84 -2.94
C SER A 304 35.61 17.88 -2.04
N LYS A 305 34.84 18.77 -1.40
CA LYS A 305 35.36 19.77 -0.45
C LYS A 305 35.47 19.25 0.98
N PHE A 306 34.85 18.11 1.29
CA PHE A 306 34.89 17.51 2.60
C PHE A 306 36.30 16.99 2.90
N THR A 307 36.72 17.15 4.14
CA THR A 307 37.94 16.50 4.64
C THR A 307 37.82 14.97 4.54
N THR A 308 38.93 14.26 4.54
CA THR A 308 38.91 12.79 4.49
C THR A 308 38.18 12.16 5.68
N ILE A 309 38.12 12.81 6.83
CA ILE A 309 37.36 12.33 7.99
C ILE A 309 35.87 12.52 7.75
N GLU A 310 35.42 13.68 7.28
CA GLU A 310 34.03 13.96 6.93
C GLU A 310 33.52 12.99 5.85
N GLN A 311 34.36 12.73 4.82
CA GLN A 311 34.04 11.74 3.80
C GLN A 311 33.88 10.34 4.39
N CYS A 312 34.71 9.93 5.34
CA CYS A 312 34.58 8.64 6.02
C CYS A 312 33.33 8.57 6.91
N VAL A 313 32.99 9.65 7.63
CA VAL A 313 31.75 9.73 8.42
C VAL A 313 30.55 9.54 7.52
N LEU A 314 30.48 10.27 6.40
CA LEU A 314 29.40 10.17 5.44
C LEU A 314 29.32 8.77 4.80
N LEU A 315 30.47 8.20 4.41
CA LEU A 315 30.55 6.83 3.88
C LEU A 315 29.98 5.79 4.84
N VAL A 316 30.32 5.85 6.13
CA VAL A 316 29.80 4.91 7.11
C VAL A 316 28.28 5.00 7.20
N VAL A 317 27.73 6.23 7.27
CA VAL A 317 26.29 6.45 7.33
C VAL A 317 25.58 5.87 6.09
N ILE A 318 26.16 6.07 4.90
CA ILE A 318 25.57 5.57 3.63
C ILE A 318 25.73 4.06 3.49
N CYS A 319 26.88 3.49 3.83
CA CYS A 319 27.12 2.05 3.73
C CYS A 319 26.17 1.24 4.63
N VAL A 320 25.96 1.72 5.86
CA VAL A 320 25.06 1.07 6.81
C VAL A 320 23.60 1.33 6.45
N GLY A 321 23.28 2.50 5.89
CA GLY A 321 21.96 2.84 5.35
C GLY A 321 20.85 3.03 6.40
N VAL A 322 21.22 2.95 7.69
CA VAL A 322 20.31 3.18 8.82
C VAL A 322 21.02 4.12 9.82
N PRO A 323 20.28 4.92 10.60
CA PRO A 323 20.86 5.85 11.55
C PRO A 323 21.67 5.14 12.63
N LEU A 324 22.83 5.70 12.86
CA LEU A 324 23.85 5.16 13.76
C LEU A 324 23.96 5.99 15.05
N TYR A 325 24.08 5.34 16.19
CA TYR A 325 24.52 6.03 17.39
C TYR A 325 25.92 6.61 17.23
N THR A 326 26.15 7.77 17.81
CA THR A 326 27.40 8.52 17.63
C THR A 326 28.63 7.71 18.04
N ASP A 327 28.53 6.91 19.10
CA ASP A 327 29.60 6.03 19.56
C ASP A 327 29.90 4.90 18.55
N LEU A 328 28.87 4.27 17.98
CA LEU A 328 29.03 3.25 16.95
C LEU A 328 29.54 3.86 15.64
N LEU A 329 29.04 5.04 15.27
CA LEU A 329 29.51 5.79 14.10
C LEU A 329 30.99 6.11 14.26
N PHE A 330 31.46 6.56 15.46
CA PHE A 330 32.85 6.82 15.74
C PHE A 330 33.71 5.56 15.55
N ILE A 331 33.30 4.44 16.13
CA ILE A 331 34.06 3.16 16.04
C ILE A 331 34.19 2.72 14.57
N LEU A 332 33.07 2.76 13.80
CA LEU A 332 33.08 2.35 12.40
C LEU A 332 33.93 3.34 11.54
N THR A 333 33.81 4.64 11.79
CA THR A 333 34.62 5.67 11.09
C THR A 333 36.09 5.49 11.40
N GLN A 334 36.46 5.25 12.66
CA GLN A 334 37.85 5.04 13.06
C GLN A 334 38.44 3.81 12.36
N ASN A 335 37.67 2.70 12.31
CA ASN A 335 38.09 1.50 11.62
C ASN A 335 38.24 1.75 10.11
N LEU A 336 37.26 2.35 9.48
CA LEU A 336 37.25 2.66 8.05
C LEU A 336 38.44 3.57 7.69
N TYR A 337 38.65 4.63 8.46
CA TYR A 337 39.76 5.58 8.22
C TYR A 337 41.13 4.92 8.38
N LYS A 338 41.25 4.03 9.38
CA LYS A 338 42.50 3.28 9.61
C LYS A 338 42.81 2.34 8.42
N GLU A 339 41.84 1.63 7.93
CA GLU A 339 42.01 0.70 6.79
C GLU A 339 42.29 1.44 5.47
N LEU A 340 41.64 2.60 5.25
CA LEU A 340 41.84 3.37 4.01
C LEU A 340 43.12 4.21 4.00
N PHE A 341 43.53 4.78 5.14
CA PHE A 341 44.61 5.77 5.20
C PHE A 341 45.78 5.39 6.11
N GLY A 342 45.69 4.28 6.86
CA GLY A 342 46.75 3.80 7.74
C GLY A 342 46.87 4.52 9.08
N PHE A 343 45.98 5.49 9.40
CA PHE A 343 46.04 6.29 10.62
C PHE A 343 44.76 6.16 11.41
N SER A 344 44.81 6.31 12.75
CA SER A 344 43.66 6.38 13.62
C SER A 344 43.15 7.81 13.78
N VAL A 345 41.86 7.98 13.79
CA VAL A 345 41.16 9.25 14.08
C VAL A 345 40.96 9.38 15.57
N SER A 346 41.32 10.54 16.17
CA SER A 346 40.98 10.84 17.57
C SER A 346 39.51 11.23 17.69
N GLU A 347 38.94 10.98 18.84
CA GLU A 347 37.53 11.33 19.13
C GLU A 347 37.29 12.83 18.94
N THR A 348 38.21 13.69 19.33
CA THR A 348 38.11 15.15 19.13
C THR A 348 37.98 15.52 17.65
N LYS A 349 38.86 15.00 16.78
CA LYS A 349 38.77 15.25 15.34
C LYS A 349 37.50 14.70 14.69
N PHE A 350 37.01 13.57 15.20
CA PHE A 350 35.73 13.05 14.77
C PHE A 350 34.58 13.96 15.17
N GLN A 351 34.55 14.45 16.40
CA GLN A 351 33.51 15.38 16.87
C GLN A 351 33.56 16.70 16.11
N ASP A 352 34.74 17.25 15.83
CA ASP A 352 34.89 18.45 15.00
C ASP A 352 34.28 18.22 13.58
N ALA A 353 34.67 17.12 12.92
CA ALA A 353 34.15 16.76 11.61
C ALA A 353 32.60 16.56 11.63
N LEU A 354 32.09 15.92 12.67
CA LEU A 354 30.66 15.72 12.81
C LEU A 354 29.91 17.04 13.01
N GLN A 355 30.46 17.99 13.79
CA GLN A 355 29.87 19.31 13.97
C GLN A 355 29.82 20.11 12.68
N GLU A 356 30.83 20.05 11.84
CA GLU A 356 30.87 20.73 10.53
C GLU A 356 29.82 20.14 9.54
N MET A 357 29.48 18.85 9.70
CA MET A 357 28.52 18.18 8.86
C MET A 357 27.07 18.34 9.34
N LEU A 358 26.85 18.90 10.52
CA LEU A 358 25.53 19.18 11.07
C LEU A 358 25.14 20.64 10.84
N PRO A 359 23.87 20.98 10.54
CA PRO A 359 22.74 20.08 10.30
C PRO A 359 22.68 19.52 8.87
N LYS A 360 23.62 19.80 8.01
CA LYS A 360 23.71 19.31 6.62
C LYS A 360 25.15 18.92 6.29
N PRO A 361 25.42 17.76 5.68
CA PRO A 361 24.50 16.76 5.10
C PRO A 361 23.94 15.75 6.10
N LEU A 362 24.28 15.87 7.38
CA LEU A 362 23.82 14.96 8.42
C LEU A 362 22.89 15.67 9.39
N LYS A 363 21.99 14.91 9.98
CA LYS A 363 21.12 15.33 11.09
C LYS A 363 21.39 14.49 12.32
N VAL A 364 21.10 15.07 13.47
CA VAL A 364 21.17 14.37 14.75
C VAL A 364 19.78 14.27 15.36
N ASN A 365 19.44 13.07 15.85
CA ASN A 365 18.29 12.87 16.69
C ASN A 365 18.74 12.63 18.12
N PHE A 366 18.30 13.51 19.03
CA PHE A 366 18.66 13.46 20.44
C PHE A 366 17.74 12.50 21.17
N ASN A 367 18.26 11.37 21.62
CA ASN A 367 17.55 10.39 22.44
C ASN A 367 18.25 10.24 23.80
N THR A 368 17.53 9.75 24.82
CA THR A 368 18.07 9.46 26.16
C THR A 368 19.13 8.36 26.15
N SER A 369 19.08 7.45 25.18
CA SER A 369 20.07 6.38 25.00
C SER A 369 21.29 6.79 24.18
N GLY A 370 21.34 8.04 23.70
CA GLY A 370 22.42 8.60 22.87
C GLY A 370 21.92 9.24 21.59
N ASN A 371 22.80 10.01 20.98
CA ASN A 371 22.48 10.72 19.74
C ASN A 371 22.60 9.77 18.56
N LYS A 372 21.60 9.75 17.68
CA LYS A 372 21.63 9.02 16.40
C LYS A 372 21.90 9.98 15.25
N ILE A 373 22.78 9.61 14.36
CA ILE A 373 23.20 10.37 13.18
C ILE A 373 22.65 9.68 11.93
N TYR A 374 22.12 10.46 11.00
CA TYR A 374 21.58 10.01 9.71
C TYR A 374 21.73 11.09 8.64
N THR A 375 21.52 10.75 7.36
CA THR A 375 21.50 11.75 6.29
C THR A 375 20.30 12.67 6.44
N ASP A 376 20.49 13.95 6.14
CA ASP A 376 19.43 14.95 6.26
C ASP A 376 18.27 14.68 5.28
N HIS A 377 18.57 13.99 4.18
CA HIS A 377 17.64 13.76 3.08
C HIS A 377 18.02 12.56 2.20
N ASP A 378 17.03 11.90 1.58
CA ASP A 378 17.26 10.78 0.65
C ASP A 378 18.03 11.22 -0.62
N LEU A 379 17.84 12.46 -1.06
CA LEU A 379 18.62 13.03 -2.17
C LEU A 379 20.10 13.20 -1.80
N THR A 380 20.39 13.58 -0.55
CA THR A 380 21.76 13.64 -0.03
C THR A 380 22.40 12.26 -0.02
N PHE A 381 21.64 11.24 0.39
CA PHE A 381 22.06 9.84 0.34
C PHE A 381 22.40 9.42 -1.08
N GLY A 382 21.49 9.69 -2.04
CA GLY A 382 21.69 9.35 -3.45
C GLY A 382 22.89 10.03 -4.09
N ALA A 383 23.07 11.35 -3.87
CA ALA A 383 24.20 12.12 -4.39
C ALA A 383 25.54 11.62 -3.83
N ALA A 384 25.59 11.32 -2.53
CA ALA A 384 26.79 10.81 -1.89
C ALA A 384 27.11 9.37 -2.36
N LEU A 385 26.10 8.53 -2.55
CA LEU A 385 26.28 7.20 -3.11
C LEU A 385 26.94 7.26 -4.49
N LEU A 386 26.41 8.08 -5.41
CA LEU A 386 26.99 8.26 -6.74
C LEU A 386 28.45 8.74 -6.69
N PHE A 387 28.74 9.76 -5.87
CA PHE A 387 30.09 10.30 -5.73
C PHE A 387 31.10 9.26 -5.26
N PHE A 388 30.73 8.43 -4.28
CA PHE A 388 31.64 7.43 -3.74
C PHE A 388 31.72 6.18 -4.62
N ASP A 389 30.67 5.86 -5.37
CA ASP A 389 30.65 4.74 -6.32
C ASP A 389 31.56 5.03 -7.53
N GLU A 390 31.51 6.24 -8.09
CA GLU A 390 32.43 6.69 -9.15
C GLU A 390 33.89 6.56 -8.75
N LYS A 391 34.21 6.69 -7.46
CA LYS A 391 35.58 6.54 -6.92
C LYS A 391 35.92 5.13 -6.45
N ASN A 392 35.02 4.16 -6.61
CA ASN A 392 35.10 2.81 -6.06
C ASN A 392 35.26 2.76 -4.52
N MET A 393 35.02 3.87 -3.82
CA MET A 393 35.17 3.95 -2.36
C MET A 393 34.00 3.28 -1.66
N TYR A 394 32.79 3.34 -2.23
CA TYR A 394 31.60 2.77 -1.63
C TYR A 394 31.74 1.25 -1.42
N LYS A 395 32.09 0.51 -2.46
CA LYS A 395 32.30 -0.94 -2.41
C LYS A 395 33.35 -1.34 -1.37
N MET A 396 34.51 -0.67 -1.41
CA MET A 396 35.60 -0.92 -0.44
C MET A 396 35.16 -0.65 0.99
N SER A 397 34.42 0.44 1.21
CA SER A 397 33.94 0.80 2.55
C SER A 397 32.91 -0.20 3.05
N CYS A 398 32.01 -0.67 2.20
CA CYS A 398 31.06 -1.74 2.57
C CYS A 398 31.79 -3.01 3.01
N ASP A 399 32.87 -3.41 2.32
CA ASP A 399 33.66 -4.59 2.67
C ASP A 399 34.39 -4.42 4.03
N ILE A 400 34.98 -3.26 4.25
CA ILE A 400 35.70 -2.96 5.50
C ILE A 400 34.71 -2.98 6.68
N ILE A 401 33.56 -2.30 6.53
CA ILE A 401 32.55 -2.23 7.59
C ILE A 401 31.95 -3.62 7.83
N TYR A 402 31.64 -4.38 6.74
CA TYR A 402 31.15 -5.73 6.86
C TYR A 402 32.10 -6.63 7.67
N ARG A 403 33.37 -6.69 7.28
CA ARG A 403 34.40 -7.49 7.97
C ARG A 403 34.54 -7.08 9.43
N TYR A 404 34.52 -5.78 9.72
CA TYR A 404 34.62 -5.30 11.09
C TYR A 404 33.42 -5.76 11.94
N LEU A 405 32.19 -5.61 11.43
CA LEU A 405 30.98 -6.02 12.13
C LEU A 405 30.92 -7.55 12.31
N GLU A 406 31.33 -8.32 11.30
CA GLU A 406 31.36 -9.78 11.34
C GLU A 406 32.34 -10.28 12.42
N GLN A 407 33.51 -9.69 12.51
CA GLN A 407 34.59 -10.13 13.44
C GLN A 407 34.36 -9.64 14.87
N ASN A 408 33.86 -8.45 15.06
CA ASN A 408 33.86 -7.79 16.37
C ASN A 408 32.45 -7.72 16.99
N MET A 409 31.41 -7.75 16.16
CA MET A 409 30.00 -7.69 16.55
C MET A 409 29.77 -6.82 17.81
N PRO A 410 29.97 -5.50 17.73
CA PRO A 410 29.87 -4.61 18.88
C PRO A 410 28.57 -4.80 19.66
N GLU A 411 28.62 -4.86 20.98
CA GLU A 411 27.44 -4.98 21.83
C GLU A 411 26.39 -3.89 21.51
N ARG A 412 26.87 -2.68 21.24
CA ARG A 412 26.01 -1.56 20.84
C ARG A 412 25.23 -1.88 19.56
N PHE A 413 25.84 -2.55 18.59
CA PHE A 413 25.16 -2.96 17.36
C PHE A 413 24.05 -3.97 17.65
N LYS A 414 24.30 -4.97 18.48
CA LYS A 414 23.31 -6.00 18.85
C LYS A 414 22.12 -5.42 19.61
N VAL A 415 22.36 -4.47 20.51
CA VAL A 415 21.33 -3.87 21.34
C VAL A 415 20.47 -2.84 20.58
N CYS A 416 21.08 -2.14 19.62
CA CYS A 416 20.44 -1.02 18.94
C CYS A 416 19.62 -1.43 17.70
N PHE A 417 19.90 -2.60 17.12
CA PHE A 417 19.21 -3.06 15.92
C PHE A 417 18.41 -4.33 16.20
N SER A 418 17.18 -4.37 15.71
CA SER A 418 16.36 -5.58 15.71
C SER A 418 17.01 -6.70 14.90
N GLU A 419 16.58 -7.95 15.08
CA GLU A 419 17.11 -9.08 14.31
C GLU A 419 16.92 -8.87 12.79
N SER A 420 15.75 -8.35 12.38
CA SER A 420 15.48 -8.01 10.98
C SER A 420 16.46 -6.97 10.45
N SER A 421 16.64 -5.85 11.18
CA SER A 421 17.57 -4.78 10.79
C SER A 421 19.01 -5.27 10.70
N GLN A 422 19.44 -6.13 11.64
CA GLN A 422 20.78 -6.73 11.59
C GLN A 422 20.96 -7.57 10.32
N LYS A 423 19.98 -8.44 10.00
CA LYS A 423 20.01 -9.27 8.77
C LYS A 423 20.05 -8.39 7.51
N GLU A 424 19.26 -7.32 7.46
CA GLU A 424 19.25 -6.39 6.33
C GLU A 424 20.57 -5.65 6.16
N ILE A 425 21.15 -5.14 7.25
CA ILE A 425 22.46 -4.47 7.22
C ILE A 425 23.53 -5.41 6.68
N PHE A 426 23.61 -6.64 7.21
CA PHE A 426 24.58 -7.63 6.74
C PHE A 426 24.35 -8.04 5.27
N ALA A 427 23.08 -8.27 4.88
CA ALA A 427 22.73 -8.60 3.50
C ALA A 427 23.11 -7.45 2.53
N ASN A 428 22.85 -6.21 2.90
CA ASN A 428 23.15 -5.05 2.07
C ASN A 428 24.67 -4.80 1.98
N LEU A 429 25.37 -4.77 3.12
CA LEU A 429 26.83 -4.61 3.14
C LEU A 429 27.54 -5.69 2.34
N SER A 430 27.18 -6.95 2.55
CA SER A 430 27.78 -8.08 1.85
C SER A 430 27.50 -8.06 0.35
N TYR A 431 26.29 -7.67 -0.06
CA TYR A 431 25.90 -7.52 -1.47
C TYR A 431 26.70 -6.40 -2.14
N ASN A 432 26.77 -5.22 -1.52
CA ASN A 432 27.50 -4.07 -2.08
C ASN A 432 29.01 -4.29 -2.11
N ALA A 433 29.55 -5.00 -1.13
CA ALA A 433 30.95 -5.40 -1.09
C ALA A 433 31.29 -6.53 -2.07
N GLN A 434 30.29 -7.32 -2.48
CA GLN A 434 30.48 -8.57 -3.23
C GLN A 434 31.41 -9.55 -2.50
N CYS A 435 31.30 -9.65 -1.18
CA CYS A 435 32.08 -10.57 -0.36
C CYS A 435 31.64 -12.04 -0.59
N SER A 436 32.45 -13.00 -0.16
CA SER A 436 32.15 -14.43 -0.42
C SER A 436 30.83 -14.92 0.19
N SER A 437 30.36 -14.30 1.26
CA SER A 437 29.13 -14.66 1.99
C SER A 437 27.86 -13.95 1.49
N TRP A 438 27.97 -13.04 0.50
CA TRP A 438 26.85 -12.22 0.07
C TRP A 438 25.64 -13.05 -0.40
N ILE A 439 25.91 -14.16 -1.10
CA ILE A 439 24.85 -15.07 -1.61
C ILE A 439 24.03 -15.60 -0.44
N LEU A 440 24.70 -16.25 0.51
CA LEU A 440 24.04 -16.90 1.65
C LEU A 440 23.28 -15.87 2.50
N LEU A 441 23.88 -14.73 2.81
CA LEU A 441 23.26 -13.70 3.65
C LEU A 441 22.02 -13.10 3.03
N ASN A 442 22.02 -12.89 1.71
CA ASN A 442 20.85 -12.38 1.00
C ASN A 442 19.73 -13.42 0.88
N LEU A 443 20.07 -14.69 0.60
CA LEU A 443 19.10 -15.77 0.57
C LEU A 443 18.46 -16.00 1.95
N GLU A 444 19.25 -16.00 3.02
CA GLU A 444 18.75 -16.13 4.39
C GLU A 444 17.89 -14.92 4.82
N CYS A 445 18.24 -13.71 4.39
CA CYS A 445 17.42 -12.53 4.61
C CYS A 445 16.07 -12.63 3.87
N GLY A 446 16.10 -13.03 2.60
CA GLY A 446 14.87 -13.29 1.83
C GLY A 446 14.00 -14.37 2.46
N LYS A 447 14.59 -15.50 2.89
CA LYS A 447 13.89 -16.59 3.58
C LYS A 447 13.29 -16.13 4.91
N TYR A 448 14.00 -15.29 5.66
CA TYR A 448 13.50 -14.72 6.90
C TYR A 448 12.20 -13.93 6.67
N PHE A 449 12.20 -13.02 5.70
CA PHE A 449 11.00 -12.24 5.38
C PHE A 449 9.89 -13.09 4.77
N TYR A 450 10.23 -14.07 3.93
CA TYR A 450 9.26 -15.04 3.41
C TYR A 450 8.52 -15.77 4.55
N LYS A 451 9.26 -16.28 5.54
CA LYS A 451 8.67 -16.97 6.70
C LYS A 451 7.81 -16.05 7.59
N LYS A 452 8.05 -14.74 7.54
CA LYS A 452 7.23 -13.73 8.21
C LYS A 452 6.00 -13.31 7.38
N GLY A 453 5.83 -13.86 6.17
CA GLY A 453 4.77 -13.47 5.24
C GLY A 453 5.00 -12.11 4.57
N ASN A 454 6.17 -11.49 4.79
CA ASN A 454 6.53 -10.23 4.13
C ASN A 454 7.18 -10.52 2.77
N TYR A 455 6.32 -10.84 1.80
CA TYR A 455 6.77 -11.25 0.46
C TYR A 455 7.42 -10.10 -0.32
N ILE A 456 7.04 -8.85 -0.05
CA ILE A 456 7.65 -7.68 -0.70
C ILE A 456 9.13 -7.58 -0.33
N GLN A 457 9.44 -7.63 0.98
CA GLN A 457 10.83 -7.60 1.42
C GLN A 457 11.59 -8.87 1.00
N ALA A 458 10.96 -10.04 1.07
CA ALA A 458 11.55 -11.28 0.59
C ALA A 458 11.97 -11.15 -0.89
N THR A 459 11.09 -10.65 -1.74
CA THR A 459 11.31 -10.45 -3.18
C THR A 459 12.46 -9.47 -3.45
N LYS A 460 12.60 -8.40 -2.65
CA LYS A 460 13.71 -7.44 -2.76
C LYS A 460 15.08 -8.14 -2.68
N TYR A 461 15.26 -9.05 -1.72
CA TYR A 461 16.52 -9.79 -1.57
C TYR A 461 16.67 -10.90 -2.60
N PHE A 462 15.61 -11.61 -2.92
CA PHE A 462 15.63 -12.67 -3.92
C PHE A 462 15.84 -12.13 -5.34
N ASN A 463 15.28 -10.99 -5.72
CA ASN A 463 15.43 -10.41 -7.05
C ASN A 463 16.89 -10.02 -7.39
N ARG A 464 17.79 -9.92 -6.39
CA ARG A 464 19.24 -9.77 -6.62
C ARG A 464 19.83 -10.93 -7.40
N PHE A 465 19.14 -12.08 -7.46
CA PHE A 465 19.58 -13.29 -8.12
C PHE A 465 18.86 -13.58 -9.44
N LEU A 466 17.93 -12.74 -9.91
CA LEU A 466 17.18 -12.98 -11.15
C LEU A 466 18.07 -13.32 -12.35
N ASN A 467 19.22 -12.68 -12.45
CA ASN A 467 20.19 -12.91 -13.53
C ASN A 467 21.29 -13.93 -13.17
N SER A 468 21.20 -14.57 -12.02
CA SER A 468 22.25 -15.46 -11.48
C SER A 468 21.63 -16.63 -10.72
N MET A 469 20.55 -17.19 -11.28
CA MET A 469 19.74 -18.25 -10.63
C MET A 469 20.51 -19.57 -10.45
N ASP A 470 21.58 -19.78 -11.19
CA ASP A 470 22.51 -20.86 -11.01
C ASP A 470 23.25 -20.85 -9.66
N LEU A 471 23.33 -19.68 -9.03
CA LEU A 471 23.88 -19.49 -7.68
C LEU A 471 22.88 -19.81 -6.57
N VAL A 472 21.60 -20.00 -6.90
CA VAL A 472 20.50 -20.20 -5.95
C VAL A 472 20.18 -21.68 -5.86
N SER A 473 20.19 -22.25 -4.64
CA SER A 473 19.77 -23.65 -4.45
C SER A 473 18.28 -23.83 -4.72
N GLU A 474 17.90 -25.04 -5.10
CA GLU A 474 16.53 -25.37 -5.57
C GLU A 474 15.45 -25.02 -4.52
N GLU A 475 15.70 -25.27 -3.22
CA GLU A 475 14.79 -24.88 -2.15
C GLU A 475 14.51 -23.37 -2.11
N TYR A 476 15.56 -22.54 -2.30
CA TYR A 476 15.38 -21.08 -2.32
C TYR A 476 14.70 -20.60 -3.60
N LYS A 477 14.89 -21.31 -4.74
CA LYS A 477 14.16 -21.00 -5.97
C LYS A 477 12.66 -21.10 -5.78
N LEU A 478 12.21 -22.12 -5.02
CA LEU A 478 10.79 -22.27 -4.71
C LEU A 478 10.27 -21.10 -3.85
N TYR A 479 10.98 -20.73 -2.76
CA TYR A 479 10.60 -19.56 -1.97
C TYR A 479 10.58 -18.27 -2.80
N PHE A 480 11.54 -18.14 -3.71
CA PHE A 480 11.64 -17.01 -4.61
C PHE A 480 10.48 -16.96 -5.62
N ALA A 481 10.11 -18.07 -6.23
CA ALA A 481 8.96 -18.16 -7.13
C ALA A 481 7.65 -17.81 -6.39
N ILE A 482 7.45 -18.36 -5.20
CA ILE A 482 6.27 -18.07 -4.36
C ILE A 482 6.22 -16.59 -3.96
N ALA A 483 7.32 -16.02 -3.47
CA ALA A 483 7.36 -14.62 -3.07
C ALA A 483 7.01 -13.68 -4.23
N ASN A 484 7.54 -13.93 -5.44
CA ASN A 484 7.19 -13.16 -6.64
C ASN A 484 5.73 -13.32 -7.02
N TYR A 485 5.15 -14.51 -6.90
CA TYR A 485 3.73 -14.74 -7.15
C TYR A 485 2.87 -13.92 -6.18
N GLU A 486 3.15 -13.98 -4.88
CA GLU A 486 2.37 -13.31 -3.84
C GLU A 486 2.40 -11.77 -3.94
N VAL A 487 3.45 -11.20 -4.53
CA VAL A 487 3.54 -9.74 -4.80
C VAL A 487 3.03 -9.35 -6.20
N GLY A 488 2.52 -10.31 -7.00
CA GLY A 488 1.96 -10.05 -8.32
C GLY A 488 2.97 -10.00 -9.47
N LEU A 489 4.25 -10.35 -9.22
CA LEU A 489 5.29 -10.43 -10.25
C LEU A 489 5.26 -11.78 -10.98
N TYR A 490 4.11 -12.09 -11.58
CA TYR A 490 3.80 -13.41 -12.14
C TYR A 490 4.78 -13.88 -13.21
N ARG A 491 5.30 -12.96 -14.05
CA ARG A 491 6.28 -13.30 -15.08
C ARG A 491 7.62 -13.73 -14.46
N ASN A 492 8.07 -13.02 -13.42
CA ASN A 492 9.30 -13.40 -12.71
C ASN A 492 9.11 -14.76 -12.02
N ALA A 493 7.99 -14.95 -11.34
CA ALA A 493 7.65 -16.23 -10.72
C ALA A 493 7.71 -17.38 -11.72
N TYR A 494 7.19 -17.19 -12.93
CA TYR A 494 7.22 -18.19 -14.01
C TYR A 494 8.65 -18.49 -14.49
N ILE A 495 9.46 -17.46 -14.72
CA ILE A 495 10.87 -17.64 -15.15
C ILE A 495 11.66 -18.42 -14.10
N ILE A 496 11.41 -18.19 -12.83
CA ILE A 496 12.08 -18.88 -11.72
C ILE A 496 11.58 -20.33 -11.64
N LEU A 497 10.28 -20.53 -11.75
CA LEU A 497 9.68 -21.87 -11.72
C LEU A 497 10.29 -22.82 -12.78
N LEU A 498 10.53 -22.30 -13.99
CA LEU A 498 11.15 -23.07 -15.08
C LEU A 498 12.59 -23.52 -14.80
N GLN A 499 13.23 -22.96 -13.78
CA GLN A 499 14.61 -23.28 -13.40
C GLN A 499 14.70 -24.25 -12.20
N ILE A 500 13.55 -24.69 -11.70
CA ILE A 500 13.50 -25.70 -10.63
C ILE A 500 13.51 -27.07 -11.29
N SER A 501 14.54 -27.87 -10.99
CA SER A 501 14.75 -29.20 -11.60
C SER A 501 15.03 -30.30 -10.57
N ASP A 502 15.25 -29.95 -9.30
CA ASP A 502 15.54 -30.93 -8.25
C ASP A 502 14.30 -31.75 -7.94
N GLN A 503 14.41 -33.06 -8.07
CA GLN A 503 13.31 -34.00 -7.84
C GLN A 503 12.76 -33.91 -6.41
N THR A 504 13.60 -33.64 -5.42
CA THR A 504 13.16 -33.51 -4.02
C THR A 504 12.26 -32.31 -3.78
N VAL A 505 12.46 -31.22 -4.52
CA VAL A 505 11.60 -30.02 -4.46
C VAL A 505 10.33 -30.22 -5.28
N THR A 506 10.44 -30.88 -6.45
CA THR A 506 9.30 -31.10 -7.34
C THR A 506 8.40 -32.28 -6.94
N GLU A 507 8.75 -33.05 -5.91
CA GLU A 507 7.87 -34.08 -5.33
C GLU A 507 7.00 -33.55 -4.18
N ASP A 508 7.12 -32.25 -3.83
CA ASP A 508 6.33 -31.63 -2.76
C ASP A 508 4.99 -31.06 -3.30
N TYR A 509 3.93 -31.28 -2.54
CA TYR A 509 2.60 -30.69 -2.79
C TYR A 509 2.67 -29.16 -2.99
N THR A 510 3.45 -28.46 -2.15
CA THR A 510 3.61 -26.99 -2.22
C THR A 510 4.13 -26.54 -3.58
N TYR A 511 5.09 -27.29 -4.16
CA TYR A 511 5.59 -26.99 -5.50
C TYR A 511 4.45 -27.02 -6.53
N TYR A 512 3.71 -28.13 -6.60
CA TYR A 512 2.67 -28.31 -7.63
C TYR A 512 1.50 -27.34 -7.48
N ILE A 513 1.10 -26.99 -6.27
CA ILE A 513 0.07 -25.98 -6.04
C ILE A 513 0.52 -24.62 -6.56
N TYR A 514 1.71 -24.17 -6.21
CA TYR A 514 2.22 -22.87 -6.68
C TYR A 514 2.62 -22.91 -8.15
N ALA A 515 3.12 -24.01 -8.66
CA ALA A 515 3.33 -24.20 -10.10
C ALA A 515 2.02 -24.02 -10.87
N GLY A 516 0.95 -24.68 -10.45
CA GLY A 516 -0.38 -24.52 -11.04
C GLY A 516 -0.89 -23.08 -10.99
N LYS A 517 -0.74 -22.40 -9.84
CA LYS A 517 -1.11 -20.99 -9.69
C LYS A 517 -0.30 -20.05 -10.61
N ILE A 518 1.01 -20.21 -10.63
CA ILE A 518 1.93 -19.38 -11.45
C ILE A 518 1.66 -19.60 -12.94
N LEU A 519 1.48 -20.83 -13.35
CA LEU A 519 1.18 -21.19 -14.74
C LEU A 519 -0.18 -20.61 -15.17
N ASN A 520 -1.20 -20.67 -14.31
CA ASN A 520 -2.49 -20.06 -14.56
C ASN A 520 -2.36 -18.56 -14.85
N MET A 521 -1.67 -17.82 -13.97
CA MET A 521 -1.48 -16.37 -14.12
C MET A 521 -0.66 -16.00 -15.36
N ASN A 522 0.05 -16.95 -15.96
CA ASN A 522 0.80 -16.79 -17.20
C ASN A 522 0.08 -17.41 -18.42
N GLY A 523 -1.19 -17.81 -18.30
CA GLY A 523 -2.00 -18.35 -19.40
C GLY A 523 -1.56 -19.73 -19.90
N LYS A 524 -0.84 -20.50 -19.06
CA LYS A 524 -0.34 -21.85 -19.40
C LYS A 524 -1.24 -22.91 -18.77
N TYR A 525 -2.51 -22.90 -19.16
CA TYR A 525 -3.57 -23.66 -18.51
C TYR A 525 -3.39 -25.17 -18.56
N GLU A 526 -2.91 -25.71 -19.69
CA GLU A 526 -2.70 -27.17 -19.84
C GLU A 526 -1.59 -27.67 -18.91
N LEU A 527 -0.49 -26.92 -18.79
CA LEU A 527 0.59 -27.26 -17.85
C LEU A 527 0.12 -27.11 -16.39
N ALA A 528 -0.67 -26.07 -16.11
CA ALA A 528 -1.28 -25.89 -14.79
C ALA A 528 -2.21 -27.05 -14.42
N GLU A 529 -2.98 -27.59 -15.39
CA GLU A 529 -3.81 -28.77 -15.19
C GLU A 529 -2.97 -29.99 -14.80
N GLU A 530 -1.84 -30.22 -15.48
CA GLU A 530 -0.94 -31.33 -15.21
C GLU A 530 -0.37 -31.25 -13.79
N ASP A 531 0.12 -30.09 -13.39
CA ASP A 531 0.71 -29.89 -12.08
C ASP A 531 -0.35 -30.00 -10.95
N LEU A 532 -1.53 -29.44 -11.16
CA LEU A 532 -2.60 -29.57 -10.16
C LEU A 532 -3.14 -31.00 -10.02
N LYS A 533 -3.13 -31.81 -11.09
CA LYS A 533 -3.44 -33.23 -10.97
C LYS A 533 -2.42 -33.96 -10.09
N LYS A 534 -1.13 -33.64 -10.25
CA LYS A 534 -0.08 -34.19 -9.36
C LYS A 534 -0.27 -33.71 -7.91
N ALA A 535 -0.63 -32.44 -7.70
CA ALA A 535 -0.96 -31.96 -6.36
C ALA A 535 -2.12 -32.76 -5.72
N VAL A 536 -3.14 -33.09 -6.50
CA VAL A 536 -4.25 -33.94 -6.04
C VAL A 536 -3.79 -35.36 -5.70
N GLU A 537 -2.86 -35.94 -6.49
CA GLU A 537 -2.33 -37.27 -6.27
C GLU A 537 -1.40 -37.36 -5.04
N LEU A 538 -0.61 -36.32 -4.77
CA LEU A 538 0.31 -36.25 -3.64
C LEU A 538 -0.40 -35.93 -2.30
N SER A 539 -1.60 -35.42 -2.35
CA SER A 539 -2.36 -35.06 -1.16
C SER A 539 -3.06 -36.26 -0.56
N GLU A 540 -3.17 -36.29 0.77
CA GLU A 540 -3.94 -37.30 1.49
C GLU A 540 -5.44 -37.20 1.09
N GLU A 541 -6.06 -38.34 0.90
CA GLU A 541 -7.45 -38.40 0.44
C GLU A 541 -8.41 -37.63 1.38
N ASN A 542 -9.21 -36.78 0.78
CA ASN A 542 -10.14 -35.87 1.47
C ASN A 542 -9.52 -34.91 2.49
N SER A 543 -8.19 -34.72 2.47
CA SER A 543 -7.53 -33.67 3.24
C SER A 543 -7.93 -32.27 2.75
N ASP A 544 -7.66 -31.24 3.54
CA ASP A 544 -7.85 -29.83 3.12
C ASP A 544 -7.03 -29.53 1.87
N ASP A 545 -5.79 -30.02 1.82
CA ASP A 545 -4.88 -29.86 0.69
C ASP A 545 -5.44 -30.48 -0.59
N GLN A 546 -5.98 -31.71 -0.53
CA GLN A 546 -6.57 -32.34 -1.69
C GLN A 546 -7.82 -31.60 -2.18
N MET A 547 -8.69 -31.20 -1.26
CA MET A 547 -9.88 -30.43 -1.60
C MET A 547 -9.50 -29.10 -2.26
N TYR A 548 -8.48 -28.45 -1.74
CA TYR A 548 -7.97 -27.19 -2.31
C TYR A 548 -7.35 -27.40 -3.70
N ALA A 549 -6.54 -28.46 -3.87
CA ALA A 549 -5.97 -28.80 -5.19
C ALA A 549 -7.05 -29.11 -6.23
N LYS A 550 -8.09 -29.88 -5.86
CA LYS A 550 -9.25 -30.12 -6.73
C LYS A 550 -10.01 -28.84 -7.07
N TYR A 551 -10.15 -27.95 -6.11
CA TYR A 551 -10.77 -26.64 -6.34
C TYR A 551 -9.97 -25.78 -7.32
N MET A 552 -8.64 -25.70 -7.15
CA MET A 552 -7.77 -25.01 -8.10
C MET A 552 -7.80 -25.65 -9.50
N LEU A 553 -7.82 -26.99 -9.58
CA LEU A 553 -7.98 -27.71 -10.84
C LEU A 553 -9.32 -27.38 -11.51
N HIS A 554 -10.42 -27.28 -10.75
CA HIS A 554 -11.69 -26.81 -11.28
C HIS A 554 -11.58 -25.42 -11.91
N ILE A 555 -10.94 -24.45 -11.21
CA ILE A 555 -10.73 -23.09 -11.74
C ILE A 555 -9.97 -23.12 -13.06
N ILE A 556 -8.88 -23.88 -13.14
CA ILE A 556 -8.08 -24.01 -14.38
C ILE A 556 -8.90 -24.58 -15.53
N LEU A 557 -9.66 -25.62 -15.29
CA LEU A 557 -10.48 -26.25 -16.31
C LEU A 557 -11.57 -25.31 -16.87
N THR A 558 -12.01 -24.33 -16.08
CA THR A 558 -12.94 -23.29 -16.60
C THR A 558 -12.26 -22.35 -17.62
N GLN A 559 -10.94 -22.24 -17.60
CA GLN A 559 -10.17 -21.40 -18.53
C GLN A 559 -9.82 -22.12 -19.84
N ILE A 560 -9.91 -23.47 -19.86
CA ILE A 560 -9.58 -24.27 -21.05
C ILE A 560 -10.83 -24.44 -21.90
N PRO A 561 -10.82 -24.00 -23.18
CA PRO A 561 -11.97 -24.17 -24.07
C PRO A 561 -12.41 -25.64 -24.18
N GLY A 562 -13.70 -25.87 -24.05
CA GLY A 562 -14.30 -27.21 -24.15
C GLY A 562 -14.22 -28.05 -22.87
N ARG A 563 -13.55 -27.61 -21.80
CA ARG A 563 -13.37 -28.36 -20.55
C ARG A 563 -14.39 -27.96 -19.45
N TRP A 564 -15.39 -27.15 -19.77
CA TRP A 564 -16.40 -26.70 -18.82
C TRP A 564 -17.15 -27.85 -18.11
N ASN A 565 -17.45 -28.92 -18.83
CA ASN A 565 -18.16 -30.07 -18.27
C ASN A 565 -17.30 -30.82 -17.25
N ASP A 566 -15.98 -30.92 -17.50
CA ASP A 566 -15.03 -31.53 -16.56
C ASP A 566 -14.92 -30.68 -15.30
N ALA A 567 -14.76 -29.37 -15.46
CA ALA A 567 -14.75 -28.41 -14.38
C ALA A 567 -16.03 -28.51 -13.54
N ALA A 568 -17.19 -28.54 -14.18
CA ALA A 568 -18.47 -28.69 -13.51
C ALA A 568 -18.60 -30.02 -12.75
N THR A 569 -18.04 -31.10 -13.32
CA THR A 569 -18.05 -32.43 -12.68
C THR A 569 -17.23 -32.45 -11.41
N ILE A 570 -16.01 -31.92 -11.45
CA ILE A 570 -15.14 -31.79 -10.26
C ILE A 570 -15.85 -30.93 -9.22
N TYR A 571 -16.34 -29.76 -9.58
CA TYR A 571 -16.98 -28.85 -8.65
C TYR A 571 -18.21 -29.46 -7.98
N LYS A 572 -19.07 -30.10 -8.75
CA LYS A 572 -20.26 -30.82 -8.21
C LYS A 572 -19.87 -31.93 -7.27
N SER A 573 -18.79 -32.67 -7.54
CA SER A 573 -18.30 -33.72 -6.64
C SER A 573 -17.82 -33.12 -5.29
N LEU A 574 -17.13 -31.99 -5.33
CA LEU A 574 -16.72 -31.27 -4.12
C LEU A 574 -17.95 -30.80 -3.30
N ILE A 575 -18.94 -30.20 -3.94
CA ILE A 575 -20.17 -29.78 -3.27
C ILE A 575 -20.94 -30.98 -2.69
N GLN A 576 -21.02 -32.10 -3.41
CA GLN A 576 -21.68 -33.31 -2.91
C GLN A 576 -20.98 -33.88 -1.67
N PHE A 577 -19.64 -33.89 -1.66
CA PHE A 577 -18.85 -34.29 -0.50
C PHE A 577 -19.16 -33.41 0.72
N ILE A 578 -19.12 -32.07 0.54
CA ILE A 578 -19.37 -31.11 1.62
C ILE A 578 -20.81 -31.23 2.15
N ARG A 579 -21.81 -31.34 1.25
CA ARG A 579 -23.21 -31.53 1.62
C ARG A 579 -23.42 -32.84 2.40
N LYS A 580 -22.77 -33.94 1.99
CA LYS A 580 -22.83 -35.20 2.69
C LYS A 580 -22.19 -35.10 4.08
N ALA A 581 -21.01 -34.52 4.21
CA ALA A 581 -20.37 -34.29 5.49
C ALA A 581 -21.28 -33.49 6.45
N TYR A 582 -21.95 -32.47 5.95
CA TYR A 582 -22.94 -31.67 6.70
C TYR A 582 -24.13 -32.52 7.16
N SER A 583 -24.75 -33.28 6.24
CA SER A 583 -25.92 -34.10 6.54
C SER A 583 -25.61 -35.24 7.51
N ASP A 584 -24.42 -35.81 7.42
CA ASP A 584 -23.95 -36.90 8.25
C ASP A 584 -23.37 -36.44 9.60
N HIS A 585 -23.40 -35.13 9.88
CA HIS A 585 -22.78 -34.50 11.06
C HIS A 585 -21.29 -34.87 11.24
N ASN A 586 -20.60 -34.99 10.12
CA ASN A 586 -19.16 -35.26 10.11
C ASN A 586 -18.38 -33.93 10.15
N ASP A 587 -18.16 -33.42 11.35
CA ASP A 587 -17.53 -32.12 11.57
C ASP A 587 -16.09 -32.08 11.04
N SER A 588 -15.35 -33.19 11.06
CA SER A 588 -13.96 -33.23 10.57
C SER A 588 -13.86 -33.06 9.06
N ASP A 589 -14.85 -33.47 8.31
CA ASP A 589 -14.90 -33.28 6.86
C ASP A 589 -15.64 -32.02 6.44
N PHE A 590 -16.60 -31.57 7.26
CA PHE A 590 -17.35 -30.33 6.97
C PHE A 590 -16.54 -29.08 7.31
N TYR A 591 -15.97 -28.99 8.52
CA TYR A 591 -15.19 -27.83 8.97
C TYR A 591 -13.75 -27.92 8.47
N LYS A 592 -13.55 -27.63 7.17
CA LYS A 592 -12.25 -27.43 6.54
C LYS A 592 -12.20 -26.03 5.94
N PRO A 593 -11.12 -25.26 6.10
CA PRO A 593 -11.01 -23.90 5.55
C PRO A 593 -11.25 -23.83 4.04
N CYS A 594 -10.77 -24.81 3.27
CA CYS A 594 -10.99 -24.85 1.82
C CYS A 594 -12.46 -25.00 1.43
N ASN A 595 -13.29 -25.63 2.28
CA ASN A 595 -14.71 -25.80 1.99
C ASN A 595 -15.46 -24.45 1.91
N ALA A 596 -15.10 -23.47 2.76
CA ALA A 596 -15.65 -22.12 2.66
C ALA A 596 -15.31 -21.49 1.30
N ARG A 597 -14.07 -21.65 0.84
CA ARG A 597 -13.61 -21.13 -0.47
C ARG A 597 -14.31 -21.80 -1.64
N ILE A 598 -14.52 -23.13 -1.57
CA ILE A 598 -15.28 -23.89 -2.57
C ILE A 598 -16.72 -23.41 -2.63
N LEU A 599 -17.37 -23.31 -1.49
CA LEU A 599 -18.79 -22.99 -1.39
C LEU A 599 -19.11 -21.55 -1.83
N LYS A 600 -18.21 -20.58 -1.62
CA LYS A 600 -18.43 -19.18 -2.04
C LYS A 600 -18.65 -19.01 -3.54
N CYS A 601 -18.10 -19.93 -4.36
CA CYS A 601 -18.19 -19.90 -5.82
C CYS A 601 -19.44 -20.64 -6.37
N CYS A 602 -20.34 -21.11 -5.52
CA CYS A 602 -21.49 -21.92 -5.91
C CYS A 602 -22.46 -21.21 -6.86
N TYR A 603 -22.47 -19.87 -6.89
CA TYR A 603 -23.30 -19.05 -7.78
C TYR A 603 -23.09 -19.34 -9.27
N ASN A 604 -21.95 -19.93 -9.65
CA ASN A 604 -21.68 -20.30 -11.04
C ASN A 604 -22.47 -21.55 -11.50
N PHE A 605 -22.81 -22.46 -10.57
CA PHE A 605 -23.41 -23.76 -10.88
C PHE A 605 -24.75 -24.03 -10.19
N TYR A 606 -25.05 -23.26 -9.15
CA TYR A 606 -26.28 -23.37 -8.37
C TYR A 606 -26.98 -22.02 -8.33
N PHE A 607 -28.28 -22.06 -8.21
CA PHE A 607 -29.13 -20.88 -8.30
C PHE A 607 -30.14 -20.85 -7.17
N ASN A 608 -30.66 -19.68 -6.87
CA ASN A 608 -31.74 -19.47 -5.93
C ASN A 608 -31.44 -20.03 -4.53
N GLN A 609 -32.41 -20.78 -3.96
CA GLN A 609 -32.32 -21.27 -2.60
C GLN A 609 -31.15 -22.25 -2.39
N ASP A 610 -30.78 -23.03 -3.40
CA ASP A 610 -29.63 -23.95 -3.32
C ASP A 610 -28.30 -23.18 -3.15
N ALA A 611 -28.11 -22.11 -3.89
CA ALA A 611 -26.92 -21.29 -3.77
C ALA A 611 -26.86 -20.60 -2.41
N LEU A 612 -27.97 -20.04 -1.93
CA LEU A 612 -28.03 -19.40 -0.62
C LEU A 612 -27.69 -20.38 0.52
N THR A 613 -28.26 -21.59 0.49
CA THR A 613 -27.94 -22.62 1.49
C THR A 613 -26.47 -22.99 1.49
N LEU A 614 -25.84 -23.13 0.33
CA LEU A 614 -24.39 -23.40 0.24
C LEU A 614 -23.56 -22.23 0.76
N MET A 615 -23.95 -21.00 0.52
CA MET A 615 -23.27 -19.81 1.06
C MET A 615 -23.45 -19.70 2.58
N GLU A 616 -24.58 -20.09 3.14
CA GLU A 616 -24.78 -20.18 4.59
C GLU A 616 -23.84 -21.23 5.22
N MET A 617 -23.67 -22.39 4.57
CA MET A 617 -22.65 -23.36 5.00
C MET A 617 -21.22 -22.76 4.95
N ALA A 618 -20.92 -21.99 3.91
CA ALA A 618 -19.64 -21.30 3.80
C ALA A 618 -19.42 -20.31 4.95
N GLU A 619 -20.44 -19.54 5.32
CA GLU A 619 -20.39 -18.62 6.46
C GLU A 619 -20.14 -19.36 7.78
N MET A 620 -20.81 -20.49 8.03
CA MET A 620 -20.58 -21.29 9.23
C MET A 620 -19.13 -21.76 9.34
N ILE A 621 -18.54 -22.19 8.23
CA ILE A 621 -17.15 -22.64 8.19
C ILE A 621 -16.20 -21.43 8.39
N ALA A 622 -16.44 -20.33 7.71
CA ALA A 622 -15.64 -19.11 7.83
C ALA A 622 -15.66 -18.56 9.27
N ASP A 623 -16.81 -18.60 9.93
CA ASP A 623 -16.95 -18.18 11.34
C ASP A 623 -16.18 -19.13 12.29
N ASN A 624 -16.23 -20.45 12.06
CA ASN A 624 -15.53 -21.44 12.87
C ASN A 624 -13.99 -21.23 12.85
N PHE A 625 -13.44 -20.85 11.70
CA PHE A 625 -12.01 -20.60 11.53
C PHE A 625 -11.61 -19.12 11.60
N GLN A 626 -12.52 -18.24 11.97
CA GLN A 626 -12.30 -16.79 12.03
C GLN A 626 -11.76 -16.20 10.70
N MET A 627 -12.19 -16.75 9.58
CA MET A 627 -11.80 -16.33 8.23
C MET A 627 -12.55 -15.05 7.84
N VAL A 628 -12.19 -13.94 8.47
CA VAL A 628 -12.96 -12.67 8.40
C VAL A 628 -13.05 -12.14 6.96
N THR A 629 -11.97 -12.16 6.23
CA THR A 629 -11.94 -11.72 4.82
C THR A 629 -12.77 -12.63 3.93
N GLU A 630 -12.67 -13.94 4.11
CA GLU A 630 -13.43 -14.92 3.35
C GLU A 630 -14.93 -14.77 3.57
N LYS A 631 -15.33 -14.51 4.81
CA LYS A 631 -16.73 -14.18 5.15
C LYS A 631 -17.25 -12.98 4.34
N ALA A 632 -16.42 -11.95 4.20
CA ALA A 632 -16.81 -10.79 3.41
C ALA A 632 -17.02 -11.14 1.92
N PHE A 633 -16.19 -12.02 1.36
CA PHE A 633 -16.38 -12.50 -0.02
C PHE A 633 -17.65 -13.33 -0.18
N ILE A 634 -17.92 -14.18 0.79
CA ILE A 634 -19.17 -14.97 0.83
C ILE A 634 -20.38 -14.03 0.87
N LEU A 635 -20.37 -13.02 1.74
CA LEU A 635 -21.45 -12.02 1.84
C LEU A 635 -21.64 -11.24 0.54
N ASN A 636 -20.55 -10.83 -0.14
CA ASN A 636 -20.65 -10.18 -1.44
C ASN A 636 -21.34 -11.07 -2.48
N ASN A 637 -20.93 -12.33 -2.56
CA ASN A 637 -21.53 -13.28 -3.52
C ASN A 637 -22.98 -13.64 -3.15
N LYS A 638 -23.30 -13.74 -1.86
CA LYS A 638 -24.66 -13.93 -1.34
C LYS A 638 -25.55 -12.73 -1.68
N GLY A 639 -25.01 -11.50 -1.58
CA GLY A 639 -25.69 -10.29 -2.03
C GLY A 639 -26.08 -10.37 -3.51
N PHE A 640 -25.17 -10.83 -4.37
CA PHE A 640 -25.44 -11.04 -5.79
C PHE A 640 -26.56 -12.08 -6.02
N GLU A 641 -26.59 -13.17 -5.24
CA GLU A 641 -27.66 -14.16 -5.37
C GLU A 641 -29.01 -13.61 -4.93
N TYR A 642 -29.09 -12.76 -3.89
CA TYR A 642 -30.33 -12.06 -3.54
C TYR A 642 -30.83 -11.13 -4.66
N ILE A 643 -29.92 -10.41 -5.32
CA ILE A 643 -30.28 -9.60 -6.51
C ILE A 643 -30.87 -10.47 -7.60
N ARG A 644 -30.30 -11.67 -7.85
CA ARG A 644 -30.82 -12.62 -8.83
C ARG A 644 -32.26 -13.10 -8.49
N GLN A 645 -32.58 -13.11 -7.20
CA GLN A 645 -33.96 -13.43 -6.72
C GLN A 645 -34.86 -12.19 -6.66
N ASN A 646 -34.43 -11.04 -7.18
CA ASN A 646 -35.12 -9.74 -7.12
C ASN A 646 -35.30 -9.19 -5.68
N ASP A 647 -34.49 -9.62 -4.72
CA ASP A 647 -34.46 -9.07 -3.36
C ASP A 647 -33.33 -8.05 -3.23
N ASN A 648 -33.56 -6.83 -3.78
CA ASN A 648 -32.57 -5.77 -3.81
C ASN A 648 -32.19 -5.29 -2.41
N GLN A 649 -33.10 -5.33 -1.45
CA GLN A 649 -32.85 -4.88 -0.10
C GLN A 649 -31.84 -5.81 0.60
N LYS A 650 -32.08 -7.14 0.60
CA LYS A 650 -31.13 -8.09 1.20
C LYS A 650 -29.78 -8.10 0.47
N GLY A 651 -29.82 -7.97 -0.86
CA GLY A 651 -28.58 -7.82 -1.64
C GLY A 651 -27.75 -6.64 -1.17
N MET A 652 -28.38 -5.48 -1.01
CA MET A 652 -27.74 -4.26 -0.50
C MET A 652 -27.21 -4.43 0.93
N GLU A 653 -27.93 -5.09 1.81
CA GLU A 653 -27.49 -5.37 3.19
C GLU A 653 -26.23 -6.25 3.19
N CYS A 654 -26.22 -7.32 2.41
CA CYS A 654 -25.03 -8.19 2.27
C CYS A 654 -23.80 -7.44 1.72
N PHE A 655 -24.00 -6.60 0.69
CA PHE A 655 -22.88 -5.81 0.15
C PHE A 655 -22.34 -4.78 1.15
N LYS A 656 -23.21 -4.17 1.96
CA LYS A 656 -22.77 -3.25 3.02
C LYS A 656 -21.98 -3.97 4.10
N GLU A 657 -22.45 -5.13 4.56
CA GLU A 657 -21.75 -5.93 5.55
C GLU A 657 -20.38 -6.42 4.99
N SER A 658 -20.35 -6.87 3.74
CA SER A 658 -19.12 -7.20 3.04
C SER A 658 -18.17 -6.00 2.98
N TYR A 659 -18.65 -4.83 2.59
CA TYR A 659 -17.89 -3.59 2.57
C TYR A 659 -17.29 -3.26 3.95
N ASP A 660 -18.12 -3.32 5.01
CA ASP A 660 -17.69 -2.99 6.38
C ASP A 660 -16.57 -3.91 6.90
N ILE A 661 -16.50 -5.13 6.39
CA ILE A 661 -15.43 -6.08 6.68
C ILE A 661 -14.23 -5.82 5.78
N LEU A 662 -14.42 -5.76 4.45
CA LEU A 662 -13.33 -5.62 3.48
C LEU A 662 -12.57 -4.30 3.65
N ILE A 663 -13.29 -3.24 3.99
CA ILE A 663 -12.66 -1.96 4.29
C ILE A 663 -11.66 -2.06 5.47
N LYS A 664 -11.78 -3.07 6.33
CA LYS A 664 -10.90 -3.33 7.47
C LYS A 664 -9.83 -4.39 7.22
N THR A 665 -10.01 -5.24 6.22
CA THR A 665 -9.16 -6.41 6.00
C THR A 665 -8.42 -6.39 4.67
N LYS A 666 -9.09 -5.99 3.59
CA LYS A 666 -8.53 -5.91 2.24
C LYS A 666 -9.14 -4.72 1.49
N GLN A 667 -8.63 -3.55 1.75
CA GLN A 667 -9.19 -2.28 1.33
C GLN A 667 -9.46 -2.16 -0.19
N HIS A 668 -8.53 -2.62 -1.02
CA HIS A 668 -8.71 -2.57 -2.47
C HIS A 668 -9.85 -3.45 -2.95
N GLU A 669 -10.18 -4.51 -2.21
CA GLU A 669 -11.32 -5.39 -2.50
C GLU A 669 -12.65 -4.84 -1.98
N ALA A 670 -12.63 -3.91 -1.02
CA ALA A 670 -13.82 -3.17 -0.60
C ALA A 670 -14.45 -2.38 -1.75
N ALA A 671 -13.65 -1.99 -2.75
CA ALA A 671 -14.14 -1.35 -3.96
C ALA A 671 -15.12 -2.22 -4.75
N TYR A 672 -15.00 -3.55 -4.69
CA TYR A 672 -15.96 -4.47 -5.34
C TYR A 672 -17.34 -4.38 -4.70
N ALA A 673 -17.39 -4.41 -3.38
CA ALA A 673 -18.64 -4.27 -2.64
C ALA A 673 -19.28 -2.89 -2.85
N LEU A 674 -18.46 -1.81 -2.87
CA LEU A 674 -18.93 -0.45 -3.17
C LEU A 674 -19.51 -0.32 -4.59
N ASN A 675 -18.89 -0.96 -5.58
CA ASN A 675 -19.43 -1.00 -6.94
C ASN A 675 -20.83 -1.67 -6.94
N ASN A 676 -20.96 -2.79 -6.24
CA ASN A 676 -22.22 -3.51 -6.13
C ASN A 676 -23.29 -2.70 -5.37
N ILE A 677 -22.91 -1.97 -4.31
CA ILE A 677 -23.78 -1.02 -3.60
C ILE A 677 -24.26 0.08 -4.56
N GLY A 678 -23.36 0.64 -5.38
CA GLY A 678 -23.71 1.63 -6.39
C GLY A 678 -24.75 1.11 -7.37
N ILE A 679 -24.61 -0.13 -7.86
CA ILE A 679 -25.59 -0.76 -8.75
C ILE A 679 -26.94 -0.96 -8.06
N CYS A 680 -26.95 -1.37 -6.78
CA CYS A 680 -28.22 -1.46 -6.03
C CYS A 680 -28.89 -0.09 -5.88
N GLN A 681 -28.12 0.96 -5.65
CA GLN A 681 -28.65 2.33 -5.60
C GLN A 681 -29.21 2.79 -6.95
N MET A 682 -28.59 2.37 -8.08
CA MET A 682 -29.15 2.59 -9.41
C MET A 682 -30.52 1.88 -9.56
N PHE A 683 -30.65 0.67 -9.03
CA PHE A 683 -31.91 -0.08 -9.03
C PHE A 683 -33.02 0.64 -8.26
N ASP A 684 -32.65 1.33 -7.19
CA ASP A 684 -33.59 2.15 -6.39
C ASP A 684 -33.84 3.54 -7.01
N GLY A 685 -33.24 3.85 -8.19
CA GLY A 685 -33.34 5.16 -8.83
C GLY A 685 -32.50 6.25 -8.14
N ASN A 686 -31.70 5.90 -7.14
CA ASN A 686 -30.82 6.82 -6.42
C ASN A 686 -29.49 7.00 -7.16
N TYR A 687 -29.52 7.59 -8.35
CA TYR A 687 -28.32 7.75 -9.19
C TYR A 687 -27.25 8.66 -8.56
N ASN A 688 -27.66 9.67 -7.79
CA ASN A 688 -26.70 10.51 -7.07
C ASN A 688 -25.95 9.74 -5.97
N GLY A 689 -26.66 8.89 -5.24
CA GLY A 689 -26.02 7.97 -4.27
C GLY A 689 -25.07 7.00 -4.96
N ALA A 690 -25.49 6.43 -6.09
CA ALA A 690 -24.66 5.54 -6.91
C ALA A 690 -23.35 6.22 -7.38
N ILE A 691 -23.44 7.46 -7.87
CA ILE A 691 -22.27 8.25 -8.26
C ILE A 691 -21.28 8.40 -7.09
N LEU A 692 -21.76 8.63 -5.87
CA LEU A 692 -20.90 8.74 -4.70
C LEU A 692 -20.22 7.41 -4.38
N SER A 693 -20.97 6.29 -4.40
CA SER A 693 -20.43 4.95 -4.16
C SER A 693 -19.39 4.55 -5.22
N PHE A 694 -19.64 4.83 -6.48
CA PHE A 694 -18.67 4.56 -7.56
C PHE A 694 -17.43 5.42 -7.47
N LYS A 695 -17.55 6.71 -7.15
CA LYS A 695 -16.41 7.59 -6.91
C LYS A 695 -15.59 7.15 -5.71
N GLU A 696 -16.24 6.68 -4.66
CA GLU A 696 -15.54 6.11 -3.51
C GLU A 696 -14.84 4.81 -3.88
N ALA A 697 -15.47 3.93 -4.67
CA ALA A 697 -14.84 2.72 -5.19
C ALA A 697 -13.56 3.04 -5.98
N LEU A 698 -13.57 4.08 -6.82
CA LEU A 698 -12.38 4.53 -7.58
C LEU A 698 -11.20 4.95 -6.70
N LEU A 699 -11.42 5.32 -5.44
CA LEU A 699 -10.34 5.69 -4.52
C LEU A 699 -9.55 4.49 -3.98
N TYR A 700 -10.17 3.31 -3.97
CA TYR A 700 -9.57 2.06 -3.46
C TYR A 700 -9.01 1.17 -4.58
N GLN A 701 -9.16 1.58 -5.84
CA GLN A 701 -8.85 0.72 -6.98
C GLN A 701 -7.36 0.58 -7.25
N LYS A 702 -6.90 -0.68 -7.28
CA LYS A 702 -5.64 -1.08 -7.90
C LYS A 702 -5.87 -1.86 -9.21
N SER A 703 -7.07 -2.38 -9.42
CA SER A 703 -7.41 -3.21 -10.58
C SER A 703 -7.95 -2.37 -11.74
N TYR A 704 -7.29 -2.48 -12.88
CA TYR A 704 -7.76 -1.90 -14.15
C TYR A 704 -9.16 -2.41 -14.55
N TYR A 705 -9.44 -3.67 -14.33
CA TYR A 705 -10.75 -4.28 -14.53
C TYR A 705 -11.85 -3.55 -13.75
N LEU A 706 -11.61 -3.27 -12.48
CA LEU A 706 -12.57 -2.57 -11.64
C LEU A 706 -12.75 -1.11 -12.09
N GLN A 707 -11.71 -0.43 -12.56
CA GLN A 707 -11.83 0.92 -13.12
C GLN A 707 -12.79 0.93 -14.30
N LEU A 708 -12.62 0.01 -15.24
CA LEU A 708 -13.51 -0.11 -16.40
C LEU A 708 -14.97 -0.39 -15.99
N THR A 709 -15.17 -1.30 -15.02
CA THR A 709 -16.49 -1.58 -14.48
C THR A 709 -17.13 -0.33 -13.89
N THR A 710 -16.40 0.37 -13.03
CA THR A 710 -16.89 1.56 -12.34
C THR A 710 -17.12 2.72 -13.31
N HIS A 711 -16.21 2.96 -14.29
CA HIS A 711 -16.39 3.99 -15.30
C HIS A 711 -17.62 3.70 -16.18
N THR A 712 -17.85 2.42 -16.52
CA THR A 712 -19.03 2.01 -17.29
C THR A 712 -20.33 2.34 -16.55
N MET A 713 -20.38 2.03 -15.25
CA MET A 713 -21.57 2.31 -14.43
C MET A 713 -21.73 3.81 -14.15
N LEU A 714 -20.63 4.54 -13.91
CA LEU A 714 -20.64 6.00 -13.76
C LEU A 714 -21.15 6.71 -15.03
N MET A 715 -20.72 6.29 -16.21
CA MET A 715 -21.20 6.84 -17.47
C MET A 715 -22.73 6.74 -17.55
N GLN A 716 -23.31 5.58 -17.20
CA GLN A 716 -24.75 5.41 -17.19
C GLN A 716 -25.43 6.29 -16.14
N CYS A 717 -24.88 6.41 -14.93
CA CYS A 717 -25.42 7.31 -13.90
C CYS A 717 -25.38 8.76 -14.35
N TYR A 718 -24.29 9.21 -14.99
CA TYR A 718 -24.19 10.56 -15.49
C TYR A 718 -25.17 10.82 -16.63
N SER A 719 -25.38 9.86 -17.54
CA SER A 719 -26.40 9.95 -18.59
C SER A 719 -27.79 10.11 -17.99
N LEU A 720 -28.14 9.28 -17.00
CA LEU A 720 -29.46 9.31 -16.34
C LEU A 720 -29.69 10.56 -15.45
N THR A 721 -28.63 11.29 -15.10
CA THR A 721 -28.69 12.55 -14.32
C THR A 721 -28.40 13.79 -15.16
N ASN A 722 -28.24 13.67 -16.47
CA ASN A 722 -27.85 14.74 -17.39
C ASN A 722 -26.59 15.51 -16.94
N ASN A 723 -25.55 14.77 -16.52
CA ASN A 723 -24.30 15.35 -16.04
C ASN A 723 -23.26 15.41 -17.17
N ASP A 724 -22.66 16.58 -17.40
CA ASP A 724 -21.70 16.82 -18.50
C ASP A 724 -20.48 15.87 -18.51
N LYS A 725 -20.13 15.25 -17.39
CA LYS A 725 -19.02 14.27 -17.30
C LYS A 725 -19.29 12.95 -18.03
N GLN A 726 -20.52 12.71 -18.48
CA GLN A 726 -20.87 11.53 -19.29
C GLN A 726 -20.02 11.45 -20.57
N GLU A 727 -19.78 12.58 -21.26
CA GLU A 727 -19.07 12.60 -22.54
C GLU A 727 -17.60 12.23 -22.42
N GLU A 728 -16.98 12.58 -21.29
CA GLU A 728 -15.59 12.25 -21.00
C GLU A 728 -15.42 10.73 -20.83
N LEU A 729 -16.24 10.11 -20.00
CA LEU A 729 -16.21 8.66 -19.76
C LEU A 729 -16.62 7.87 -21.00
N GLU A 730 -17.60 8.36 -21.76
CA GLU A 730 -17.98 7.75 -23.03
C GLU A 730 -16.80 7.68 -24.01
N LYS A 731 -16.08 8.80 -24.20
CA LYS A 731 -14.89 8.85 -25.07
C LYS A 731 -13.79 7.91 -24.58
N GLU A 732 -13.57 7.85 -23.28
CA GLU A 732 -12.58 6.94 -22.67
C GLU A 732 -12.93 5.48 -22.96
N LEU A 733 -14.16 5.06 -22.69
CA LEU A 733 -14.61 3.68 -22.90
C LEU A 733 -14.64 3.29 -24.39
N LYS A 734 -15.05 4.19 -25.28
CA LYS A 734 -14.99 3.99 -26.73
C LYS A 734 -13.55 3.78 -27.20
N LYS A 735 -12.66 4.66 -26.79
CA LYS A 735 -11.23 4.56 -27.10
C LYS A 735 -10.66 3.22 -26.61
N TRP A 736 -11.00 2.84 -25.39
CA TRP A 736 -10.53 1.58 -24.82
C TRP A 736 -10.97 0.36 -25.65
N VAL A 737 -12.24 0.29 -26.04
CA VAL A 737 -12.78 -0.82 -26.86
C VAL A 737 -12.09 -0.91 -28.23
N ASP A 738 -11.68 0.22 -28.80
CA ASP A 738 -11.00 0.26 -30.10
C ASP A 738 -9.50 -0.08 -29.99
N GLU A 739 -8.86 0.28 -28.90
CA GLU A 739 -7.44 0.00 -28.66
C GLU A 739 -7.18 -1.43 -28.16
N HIS A 740 -8.19 -2.09 -27.57
CA HIS A 740 -8.07 -3.44 -26.97
C HIS A 740 -9.06 -4.46 -27.57
N PRO A 741 -9.05 -4.66 -28.89
CA PRO A 741 -10.03 -5.55 -29.55
C PRO A 741 -9.86 -7.03 -29.22
N ASN A 742 -8.69 -7.42 -28.67
CA ASN A 742 -8.33 -8.80 -28.35
C ASN A 742 -8.18 -9.04 -26.83
N ASP A 743 -8.68 -8.11 -26.01
CA ASP A 743 -8.68 -8.25 -24.55
C ASP A 743 -9.82 -9.19 -24.10
N ASP A 744 -10.01 -9.36 -22.79
CA ASP A 744 -11.03 -10.25 -22.23
C ASP A 744 -12.42 -10.01 -22.88
N PRO A 745 -12.93 -11.02 -23.65
CA PRO A 745 -14.20 -10.89 -24.35
C PRO A 745 -15.39 -10.55 -23.44
N ALA A 746 -15.34 -10.96 -22.15
CA ALA A 746 -16.40 -10.67 -21.19
C ALA A 746 -16.42 -9.17 -20.85
N ILE A 747 -15.27 -8.56 -20.71
CA ILE A 747 -15.12 -7.10 -20.45
C ILE A 747 -15.64 -6.31 -21.65
N ILE A 748 -15.15 -6.66 -22.85
CA ILE A 748 -15.56 -6.00 -24.09
C ILE A 748 -17.07 -6.05 -24.25
N ARG A 749 -17.69 -7.23 -24.05
CA ARG A 749 -19.16 -7.40 -24.16
C ARG A 749 -19.91 -6.50 -23.19
N LYS A 750 -19.47 -6.40 -21.93
CA LYS A 750 -20.13 -5.58 -20.91
C LYS A 750 -20.06 -4.09 -21.20
N ILE A 751 -18.89 -3.61 -21.60
CA ILE A 751 -18.71 -2.21 -22.01
C ILE A 751 -19.55 -1.91 -23.25
N CYS A 752 -19.45 -2.74 -24.29
CA CYS A 752 -20.22 -2.57 -25.53
C CYS A 752 -21.74 -2.62 -25.31
N MET A 753 -22.23 -3.44 -24.38
CA MET A 753 -23.65 -3.48 -24.04
C MET A 753 -24.12 -2.14 -23.46
N ASN A 754 -23.39 -1.59 -22.49
CA ASN A 754 -23.73 -0.30 -21.90
C ASN A 754 -23.55 0.86 -22.90
N LEU A 755 -22.51 0.83 -23.75
CA LEU A 755 -22.35 1.80 -24.82
C LEU A 755 -23.50 1.73 -25.85
N SER A 756 -24.00 0.52 -26.18
CA SER A 756 -25.13 0.36 -27.08
C SER A 756 -26.42 0.93 -26.49
N ILE A 757 -26.67 0.72 -25.20
CA ILE A 757 -27.84 1.28 -24.48
C ILE A 757 -27.73 2.79 -24.42
N TYR A 758 -26.57 3.31 -24.06
CA TYR A 758 -26.27 4.75 -24.02
C TYR A 758 -26.50 5.40 -25.40
N SER A 759 -25.95 4.81 -26.46
CA SER A 759 -26.13 5.32 -27.83
C SER A 759 -27.58 5.32 -28.28
N LYS A 760 -28.37 4.31 -27.83
CA LYS A 760 -29.82 4.30 -28.09
C LYS A 760 -30.53 5.42 -27.35
N GLN A 761 -30.24 5.64 -26.07
CA GLN A 761 -30.83 6.72 -25.26
C GLN A 761 -30.58 8.10 -25.89
N ASN A 762 -29.38 8.28 -26.47
CA ASN A 762 -28.97 9.52 -27.14
C ASN A 762 -29.33 9.57 -28.64
N GLN A 763 -30.21 8.71 -29.13
CA GLN A 763 -30.69 8.68 -30.52
C GLN A 763 -29.58 8.47 -31.57
N MET A 764 -28.55 7.69 -31.26
CA MET A 764 -27.42 7.33 -32.12
C MET A 764 -27.53 5.86 -32.62
N PRO A 765 -28.49 5.53 -33.53
CA PRO A 765 -28.76 4.13 -33.85
C PRO A 765 -27.64 3.40 -34.60
N LEU A 766 -26.78 4.11 -35.33
CA LEU A 766 -25.65 3.52 -36.04
C LEU A 766 -24.57 3.06 -35.03
N GLU A 767 -24.29 3.86 -34.04
CA GLU A 767 -23.35 3.49 -32.98
C GLU A 767 -23.90 2.33 -32.11
N ALA A 768 -25.16 2.39 -31.74
CA ALA A 768 -25.77 1.28 -31.01
C ALA A 768 -25.64 -0.04 -31.78
N LYS A 769 -25.84 -0.02 -33.12
CA LYS A 769 -25.63 -1.19 -33.97
C LYS A 769 -24.17 -1.66 -34.01
N TYR A 770 -23.22 -0.71 -34.05
CA TYR A 770 -21.81 -1.03 -34.05
C TYR A 770 -21.41 -1.81 -32.81
N TYR A 771 -21.77 -1.33 -31.62
CA TYR A 771 -21.46 -2.03 -30.37
C TYR A 771 -22.18 -3.37 -30.22
N LEU A 772 -23.42 -3.48 -30.67
CA LEU A 772 -24.13 -4.76 -30.68
C LEU A 772 -23.46 -5.79 -31.60
N ASN A 773 -22.93 -5.38 -32.76
CA ASN A 773 -22.18 -6.28 -33.62
C ASN A 773 -20.87 -6.73 -32.93
N LYS A 774 -20.15 -5.83 -32.29
CA LYS A 774 -18.94 -6.21 -31.50
C LYS A 774 -19.26 -7.25 -30.40
N ILE A 775 -20.42 -7.18 -29.73
CA ILE A 775 -20.82 -8.20 -28.76
C ILE A 775 -21.01 -9.56 -29.42
N ILE A 776 -21.67 -9.61 -30.59
CA ILE A 776 -21.93 -10.85 -31.30
C ILE A 776 -20.63 -11.47 -31.82
N GLU A 777 -19.70 -10.65 -32.34
CA GLU A 777 -18.40 -11.10 -32.84
C GLU A 777 -17.51 -11.68 -31.70
N ASN A 778 -17.66 -11.19 -30.46
CA ASN A 778 -16.90 -11.61 -29.28
C ASN A 778 -17.74 -12.53 -28.36
N ALA A 779 -18.83 -13.12 -28.83
CA ALA A 779 -19.70 -13.93 -27.98
C ALA A 779 -19.07 -15.32 -27.75
N GLU A 780 -18.56 -15.53 -26.55
CA GLU A 780 -18.16 -16.87 -26.07
C GLU A 780 -19.31 -17.59 -25.37
N THR A 781 -20.32 -16.86 -24.93
CA THR A 781 -21.48 -17.38 -24.25
C THR A 781 -22.75 -16.92 -24.94
N THR A 782 -23.59 -17.86 -25.23
CA THR A 782 -24.89 -17.67 -25.84
C THR A 782 -25.83 -16.70 -25.10
N SER A 783 -25.63 -16.46 -23.78
CA SER A 783 -26.46 -15.51 -23.03
C SER A 783 -26.18 -14.03 -23.42
N SER A 784 -24.93 -13.66 -23.66
CA SER A 784 -24.56 -12.31 -24.11
C SER A 784 -24.99 -12.07 -25.55
N GLU A 785 -24.83 -13.08 -26.40
CA GLU A 785 -25.33 -13.06 -27.78
C GLU A 785 -26.84 -12.93 -27.82
N TYR A 786 -27.56 -13.69 -27.00
CA TYR A 786 -29.02 -13.60 -26.88
C TYR A 786 -29.46 -12.18 -26.50
N ARG A 787 -28.85 -11.56 -25.48
CA ARG A 787 -29.16 -10.17 -25.09
C ARG A 787 -28.92 -9.19 -26.22
N ALA A 788 -27.79 -9.31 -26.92
CA ALA A 788 -27.46 -8.44 -28.04
C ALA A 788 -28.48 -8.61 -29.20
N LEU A 789 -28.85 -9.85 -29.54
CA LEU A 789 -29.82 -10.15 -30.56
C LEU A 789 -31.25 -9.63 -30.17
N LYS A 790 -31.63 -9.81 -28.91
CA LYS A 790 -32.92 -9.26 -28.41
C LYS A 790 -32.93 -7.73 -28.47
N LEU A 791 -31.88 -7.07 -28.02
CA LEU A 791 -31.78 -5.61 -28.07
C LEU A 791 -31.78 -5.12 -29.53
N ARG A 792 -31.10 -5.85 -30.45
CA ARG A 792 -31.11 -5.55 -31.86
C ARG A 792 -32.48 -5.72 -32.49
N LYS A 793 -33.23 -6.79 -32.13
CA LYS A 793 -34.61 -6.99 -32.54
C LYS A 793 -35.53 -5.82 -32.11
N GLU A 794 -35.46 -5.42 -30.85
CA GLU A 794 -36.21 -4.31 -30.31
C GLU A 794 -35.84 -2.95 -30.95
N LEU A 795 -34.56 -2.71 -31.18
CA LEU A 795 -34.05 -1.46 -31.78
C LEU A 795 -34.46 -1.29 -33.26
N TYR A 796 -34.45 -2.37 -34.00
CA TYR A 796 -34.59 -2.33 -35.48
C TYR A 796 -35.84 -3.00 -36.00
N ASN A 797 -36.80 -3.43 -35.12
CA ASN A 797 -38.01 -4.16 -35.50
C ASN A 797 -37.72 -5.34 -36.47
N MET A 798 -36.64 -6.07 -36.23
CA MET A 798 -36.25 -7.23 -37.04
C MET A 798 -36.79 -8.51 -36.44
N ASP A 799 -37.35 -9.40 -37.25
CA ASP A 799 -37.68 -10.76 -36.86
C ASP A 799 -36.42 -11.62 -36.81
N ILE A 800 -35.84 -11.72 -35.64
CA ILE A 800 -34.68 -12.59 -35.32
C ILE A 800 -35.19 -13.72 -34.45
N GLU A 801 -35.01 -14.98 -34.89
CA GLU A 801 -35.28 -16.16 -34.05
C GLU A 801 -34.29 -16.21 -32.93
N ILE A 802 -34.79 -16.26 -31.69
CA ILE A 802 -33.99 -16.34 -30.47
C ILE A 802 -34.27 -17.70 -29.85
N ASP A 803 -33.20 -18.50 -29.61
CA ASP A 803 -33.34 -19.80 -28.97
C ASP A 803 -33.88 -19.64 -27.55
N LYS A 804 -35.01 -20.33 -27.27
CA LYS A 804 -35.75 -20.22 -26.01
C LYS A 804 -35.12 -21.01 -24.85
N ASN A 805 -34.08 -21.80 -25.10
CA ASN A 805 -33.51 -22.71 -24.10
C ASN A 805 -32.50 -22.04 -23.17
N TYR A 806 -32.30 -20.73 -23.27
CA TYR A 806 -31.35 -19.99 -22.39
C TYR A 806 -32.01 -19.52 -21.11
N VAL A 807 -31.48 -19.96 -19.97
CA VAL A 807 -31.80 -19.41 -18.62
C VAL A 807 -31.13 -18.04 -18.50
N PHE A 808 -31.95 -17.02 -18.56
CA PHE A 808 -31.54 -15.64 -18.64
C PHE A 808 -31.99 -14.85 -17.41
N ILE A 809 -31.07 -14.12 -16.80
CA ILE A 809 -31.40 -13.14 -15.76
C ILE A 809 -31.84 -11.86 -16.47
N ASP A 810 -33.14 -11.79 -16.72
CA ASP A 810 -33.75 -10.65 -17.40
C ASP A 810 -34.09 -9.60 -16.36
N SER A 811 -33.09 -8.73 -16.03
CA SER A 811 -33.37 -7.66 -15.09
C SER A 811 -34.37 -6.67 -15.68
N LYS A 812 -35.26 -6.14 -14.84
CA LYS A 812 -36.22 -5.09 -15.21
C LYS A 812 -35.52 -3.91 -15.91
N TYR A 813 -34.33 -3.54 -15.45
CA TYR A 813 -33.59 -2.40 -15.93
C TYR A 813 -33.01 -2.61 -17.33
N PHE A 814 -32.64 -3.86 -17.66
CA PHE A 814 -32.26 -4.19 -19.03
C PHE A 814 -33.47 -4.14 -19.97
N LYS A 815 -34.65 -4.59 -19.54
CA LYS A 815 -35.90 -4.50 -20.31
C LYS A 815 -36.28 -3.06 -20.61
N GLU A 816 -36.13 -2.18 -19.62
CA GLU A 816 -36.36 -0.74 -19.77
C GLU A 816 -35.23 -0.01 -20.51
N LEU A 817 -34.13 -0.70 -20.87
CA LEU A 817 -32.94 -0.17 -21.54
C LEU A 817 -32.33 1.03 -20.82
N LEU A 818 -32.31 1.00 -19.49
CA LEU A 818 -31.68 2.02 -18.68
C LEU A 818 -30.14 1.78 -18.53
N PHE A 819 -29.77 0.56 -18.22
CA PHE A 819 -28.39 0.11 -18.13
C PHE A 819 -28.32 -1.43 -18.04
N ASP A 820 -27.13 -2.00 -18.34
CA ASP A 820 -26.85 -3.41 -18.08
C ASP A 820 -25.97 -3.51 -16.83
N PRO A 821 -26.47 -4.03 -15.70
CA PRO A 821 -25.75 -4.01 -14.43
C PRO A 821 -24.50 -4.88 -14.49
N TRP A 822 -23.40 -4.37 -13.97
CA TRP A 822 -22.12 -5.07 -13.91
C TRP A 822 -21.71 -5.35 -12.47
N PHE A 823 -22.32 -6.36 -11.87
CA PHE A 823 -21.97 -6.85 -10.55
C PHE A 823 -20.61 -7.55 -10.55
N ILE A 824 -19.85 -7.39 -9.48
CA ILE A 824 -18.58 -8.04 -9.29
C ILE A 824 -18.73 -9.09 -8.21
N THR A 825 -18.40 -10.33 -8.57
CA THR A 825 -18.36 -11.48 -7.66
C THR A 825 -16.90 -11.82 -7.33
N LEU A 826 -16.68 -12.30 -6.11
CA LEU A 826 -15.35 -12.58 -5.60
C LEU A 826 -15.09 -14.08 -5.59
N SER A 827 -14.37 -14.58 -6.58
CA SER A 827 -14.00 -16.00 -6.75
C SER A 827 -12.52 -16.28 -6.45
N HIS A 828 -11.69 -15.25 -6.36
CA HIS A 828 -10.25 -15.39 -6.16
C HIS A 828 -9.88 -15.45 -4.68
N ASP A 829 -8.75 -16.12 -4.38
CA ASP A 829 -8.13 -16.20 -3.06
C ASP A 829 -7.24 -14.99 -2.80
#